data_a584539051e720eeca2f816919a081f8
#
_entry.id   a584539051e720eeca2f816919a081f8
#
_cell.length_a   1.000
_cell.length_b   1.000
_cell.length_c   1.000
_cell.angle_alpha   90.00
_cell.angle_beta   90.00
_cell.angle_gamma   90.00
#
_symmetry.space_group_name_H-M   'P 1'
#
loop_
_entity.id
_entity.type
_entity.pdbx_description
1 polymer ?
#
loop_
_entity_poly.entity_id
_entity_poly.type
_entity_poly.pdbx_seq_one_letter_code
_entity_poly.pdbx_strand_id
1 'polypeptide(L)'
;MDQNWMKRQRELTDRLNRYRNEYYNLNSPSVSDAVYDRLFEELQELESATGVQMSNSPTNTVGYPAVSKLEKTNHSIPLLSLDKVKNTEELCRFMGEHQVMFMLKLDGLTIKLTYEGGKLVEAATRGDGDVGEIVTHNTRAIGGIPENIQYEDRLVVTGEAFIRPSDFEQLKTTLVDSDGKPYKNGRNLAAGSVRLFDAGACLGRRLMFMPFNVLEGMEELPRKSERLKALRPLGFLPCKYMVTKRPLTQKETEDGIRQLKEYAADADIPIDGIVITYNDIALSKSCGRTGHHYKDGLAFKFEDDLFQTKLQTIEWTPGRTGEIAPVAIFEPVEIDGCEVSRASLHNLSFIEDLELAPGCRILVSKRNMIIPHVEENLDRGNFSMDAVIPHQCPCCGEPTRIHETSGRGENGEERVIKTLFCDNAACETRRLKQFVHFVSKKAMNIEGLSEGTLEKLIGRGWIHSYLDIYRLDQHRNEIIRMDGFGEKSWQRLWDAIQQSRSTTFERYVIAMDIPMVGNTASKVLCREFHGSLDEFRDAVYGGYDFRQLPDFGETLHNNIQEWFNKEENFCIWEELQMMMNIQKPVEADNQTINRGNSFSGKTIVVTGKVEPYTRDEMNSLIASLGAVAGSSVTRKTDYLVCGEKAGSKLSKARELDIPVLTPEEFFRMAGVA
;
A
#
# COMPACT_ATOMS: atom_id res chain seq x y z
N MET A 1 26.28 22.74 -14.15
CA MET A 1 26.49 22.85 -12.68
C MET A 1 26.68 21.45 -12.15
N ASP A 2 27.77 21.23 -11.42
CA ASP A 2 28.15 19.89 -10.95
C ASP A 2 27.09 19.24 -10.06
N GLN A 3 26.83 17.93 -10.22
CA GLN A 3 25.94 17.11 -9.38
C GLN A 3 26.34 17.09 -7.87
N ASN A 4 27.42 17.79 -7.51
CA ASN A 4 27.99 17.80 -6.16
C ASN A 4 27.18 18.64 -5.16
N TRP A 5 26.47 19.70 -5.62
CA TRP A 5 25.69 20.58 -4.72
C TRP A 5 24.41 19.89 -4.21
N MET A 6 23.74 19.06 -5.02
CA MET A 6 22.56 18.30 -4.57
C MET A 6 22.91 17.31 -3.44
N LYS A 7 24.06 16.64 -3.59
CA LYS A 7 24.58 15.74 -2.55
C LYS A 7 24.87 16.51 -1.27
N ARG A 8 25.52 17.67 -1.40
CA ARG A 8 25.85 18.52 -0.26
C ARG A 8 24.61 19.08 0.44
N GLN A 9 23.62 19.54 -0.31
CA GLN A 9 22.35 20.01 0.23
C GLN A 9 21.62 18.90 1.01
N ARG A 10 21.59 17.66 0.49
CA ARG A 10 21.03 16.51 1.18
C ARG A 10 21.76 16.21 2.49
N GLU A 11 23.09 16.16 2.45
CA GLU A 11 23.90 15.93 3.64
C GLU A 11 23.65 16.99 4.73
N LEU A 12 23.56 18.25 4.33
CA LEU A 12 23.28 19.36 5.27
C LEU A 12 21.88 19.24 5.85
N THR A 13 20.87 19.02 5.00
CA THR A 13 19.48 18.84 5.41
C THR A 13 19.32 17.70 6.42
N ASP A 14 19.90 16.52 6.14
CA ASP A 14 19.81 15.34 7.02
C ASP A 14 20.54 15.58 8.36
N ARG A 15 21.70 16.22 8.31
CA ARG A 15 22.48 16.53 9.52
C ARG A 15 21.76 17.56 10.41
N LEU A 16 21.25 18.62 9.81
CA LEU A 16 20.56 19.68 10.56
C LEU A 16 19.24 19.18 11.16
N ASN A 17 18.46 18.36 10.43
CA ASN A 17 17.25 17.75 10.97
C ASN A 17 17.56 16.80 12.14
N ARG A 18 18.66 16.02 12.06
CA ARG A 18 19.13 15.21 13.18
C ARG A 18 19.50 16.07 14.37
N TYR A 19 20.28 17.13 14.20
CA TYR A 19 20.69 18.02 15.28
C TYR A 19 19.50 18.76 15.91
N ARG A 20 18.50 19.17 15.11
CA ARG A 20 17.23 19.72 15.62
C ARG A 20 16.49 18.73 16.50
N ASN A 21 16.40 17.48 16.08
CA ASN A 21 15.78 16.42 16.86
C ASN A 21 16.53 16.17 18.18
N GLU A 22 17.85 16.12 18.14
CA GLU A 22 18.69 15.98 19.34
C GLU A 22 18.49 17.15 20.33
N TYR A 23 18.38 18.36 19.80
CA TYR A 23 18.22 19.59 20.63
C TYR A 23 16.78 19.69 21.19
N TYR A 24 15.74 19.62 20.32
CA TYR A 24 14.36 19.92 20.73
C TYR A 24 13.62 18.73 21.33
N ASN A 25 13.89 17.52 20.87
CA ASN A 25 13.12 16.33 21.27
C ASN A 25 13.86 15.43 22.25
N LEU A 26 15.19 15.30 22.12
CA LEU A 26 15.97 14.43 22.98
C LEU A 26 16.68 15.19 24.13
N ASN A 27 16.66 16.53 24.10
CA ASN A 27 17.34 17.41 25.04
C ASN A 27 18.82 17.01 25.28
N SER A 28 19.47 16.50 24.22
CA SER A 28 20.86 15.99 24.24
C SER A 28 21.59 16.38 22.95
N PRO A 29 21.93 17.67 22.76
CA PRO A 29 22.58 18.14 21.55
C PRO A 29 23.99 17.54 21.39
N SER A 30 24.29 16.98 20.24
CA SER A 30 25.61 16.42 19.89
C SER A 30 26.56 17.49 19.31
N VAL A 31 26.07 18.69 19.03
CA VAL A 31 26.85 19.82 18.49
C VAL A 31 26.53 21.11 19.25
N SER A 32 27.46 22.07 19.25
CA SER A 32 27.21 23.41 19.79
C SER A 32 26.34 24.24 18.84
N ASP A 33 25.63 25.24 19.38
CA ASP A 33 24.80 26.17 18.61
C ASP A 33 25.60 26.83 17.48
N ALA A 34 26.86 27.23 17.72
CA ALA A 34 27.71 27.80 16.69
C ALA A 34 28.04 26.86 15.52
N VAL A 35 28.08 25.54 15.75
CA VAL A 35 28.27 24.55 14.69
C VAL A 35 26.95 24.35 13.91
N TYR A 36 25.83 24.36 14.63
CA TYR A 36 24.51 24.27 14.01
C TYR A 36 24.25 25.48 13.10
N ASP A 37 24.44 26.69 13.62
CA ASP A 37 24.20 27.95 12.90
C ASP A 37 25.03 28.03 11.61
N ARG A 38 26.32 27.70 11.68
CA ARG A 38 27.18 27.68 10.49
C ARG A 38 26.70 26.71 9.40
N LEU A 39 26.26 25.52 9.79
CA LEU A 39 25.73 24.53 8.81
C LEU A 39 24.36 24.96 8.27
N PHE A 40 23.60 25.67 9.09
CA PHE A 40 22.30 26.21 8.68
C PHE A 40 22.48 27.37 7.68
N GLU A 41 23.43 28.28 7.92
CA GLU A 41 23.81 29.33 6.99
C GLU A 41 24.33 28.75 5.67
N GLU A 42 25.20 27.73 5.72
CA GLU A 42 25.70 27.02 4.50
C GLU A 42 24.53 26.44 3.69
N LEU A 43 23.52 25.85 4.33
CA LEU A 43 22.34 25.34 3.66
C LEU A 43 21.50 26.45 3.02
N GLN A 44 21.27 27.58 3.74
CA GLN A 44 20.55 28.74 3.22
C GLN A 44 21.25 29.36 2.01
N GLU A 45 22.57 29.51 2.06
CA GLU A 45 23.37 30.03 0.94
C GLU A 45 23.26 29.10 -0.28
N LEU A 46 23.32 27.78 -0.07
CA LEU A 46 23.22 26.78 -1.12
C LEU A 46 21.82 26.76 -1.75
N GLU A 47 20.77 26.86 -0.95
CA GLU A 47 19.38 26.97 -1.43
C GLU A 47 19.13 28.27 -2.20
N SER A 48 19.67 29.38 -1.71
CA SER A 48 19.59 30.68 -2.39
C SER A 48 20.34 30.71 -3.71
N ALA A 49 21.54 30.09 -3.77
CA ALA A 49 22.37 30.05 -4.97
C ALA A 49 21.81 29.13 -6.07
N THR A 50 21.15 28.05 -5.66
CA THR A 50 20.58 27.04 -6.59
C THR A 50 19.11 27.32 -6.95
N GLY A 51 18.39 28.08 -6.13
CA GLY A 51 16.94 28.29 -6.23
C GLY A 51 16.13 27.02 -5.94
N VAL A 52 16.76 25.94 -5.45
CA VAL A 52 16.13 24.66 -5.17
C VAL A 52 16.14 24.39 -3.66
N GLN A 53 15.01 23.99 -3.11
CA GLN A 53 14.86 23.68 -1.69
C GLN A 53 14.28 22.28 -1.50
N MET A 54 14.90 21.49 -0.63
CA MET A 54 14.41 20.14 -0.34
C MET A 54 13.12 20.18 0.49
N SER A 55 12.24 19.19 0.28
CA SER A 55 10.95 19.09 0.95
C SER A 55 11.03 19.02 2.48
N ASN A 56 12.13 18.55 3.01
CA ASN A 56 12.42 18.43 4.44
C ASN A 56 13.50 19.42 4.91
N SER A 57 13.75 20.52 4.18
CA SER A 57 14.77 21.49 4.56
C SER A 57 14.40 22.22 5.86
N PRO A 58 15.30 22.29 6.85
CA PRO A 58 15.07 22.99 8.12
C PRO A 58 15.06 24.51 7.99
N THR A 59 15.39 25.06 6.82
CA THR A 59 15.46 26.52 6.60
C THR A 59 14.08 27.18 6.49
N ASN A 60 13.01 26.39 6.37
CA ASN A 60 11.67 26.91 6.08
C ASN A 60 10.97 27.62 7.24
N THR A 61 11.32 27.35 8.50
CA THR A 61 10.84 28.16 9.66
C THR A 61 11.50 27.74 11.00
N VAL A 62 11.61 28.70 11.93
CA VAL A 62 12.05 28.49 13.30
C VAL A 62 10.82 28.29 14.20
N GLY A 63 10.76 27.20 14.97
CA GLY A 63 9.81 27.06 16.07
C GLY A 63 8.64 26.08 15.89
N TYR A 64 8.62 25.23 14.86
CA TYR A 64 7.61 24.17 14.72
C TYR A 64 8.14 22.81 15.24
N PRO A 65 7.26 21.97 15.84
CA PRO A 65 7.67 20.67 16.33
C PRO A 65 8.11 19.74 15.19
N ALA A 66 9.26 19.10 15.34
CA ALA A 66 9.75 18.04 14.47
C ALA A 66 9.63 16.69 15.19
N VAL A 67 9.28 15.63 14.46
CA VAL A 67 9.22 14.26 14.96
C VAL A 67 10.29 13.39 14.31
N SER A 68 10.83 12.41 15.04
CA SER A 68 11.90 11.54 14.53
C SER A 68 11.38 10.42 13.60
N LYS A 69 10.09 10.08 13.72
CA LYS A 69 9.37 9.10 12.89
C LYS A 69 7.87 9.37 12.95
N LEU A 70 7.13 8.89 11.96
CA LEU A 70 5.68 8.88 12.01
C LEU A 70 5.21 7.62 12.76
N GLU A 71 4.52 7.84 13.86
CA GLU A 71 3.87 6.76 14.59
C GLU A 71 2.66 6.26 13.80
N LYS A 72 2.29 4.99 14.00
CA LYS A 72 1.14 4.39 13.36
C LYS A 72 -0.05 4.34 14.31
N THR A 73 -1.24 4.51 13.76
CA THR A 73 -2.51 4.38 14.49
C THR A 73 -3.48 3.51 13.73
N ASN A 74 -4.28 2.72 14.45
CA ASN A 74 -5.34 1.91 13.86
C ASN A 74 -6.62 2.75 13.69
N HIS A 75 -7.30 2.59 12.56
CA HIS A 75 -8.59 3.23 12.34
C HIS A 75 -9.71 2.43 13.01
N SER A 76 -10.50 3.07 13.88
CA SER A 76 -11.70 2.47 14.50
C SER A 76 -12.75 2.08 13.46
N ILE A 77 -12.84 2.87 12.40
CA ILE A 77 -13.65 2.61 11.20
C ILE A 77 -12.67 2.57 10.03
N PRO A 78 -12.58 1.46 9.29
CA PRO A 78 -11.67 1.36 8.14
C PRO A 78 -11.92 2.43 7.10
N LEU A 79 -10.85 2.99 6.55
CA LEU A 79 -10.88 4.02 5.51
C LEU A 79 -10.76 3.37 4.13
N LEU A 80 -11.79 2.64 3.71
CA LEU A 80 -11.79 1.88 2.45
C LEU A 80 -11.99 2.77 1.23
N SER A 81 -11.68 2.20 0.06
CA SER A 81 -11.95 2.80 -1.24
C SER A 81 -13.42 2.63 -1.67
N LEU A 82 -13.77 3.17 -2.83
CA LEU A 82 -15.02 2.93 -3.54
C LEU A 82 -14.74 2.19 -4.84
N ASP A 83 -15.69 1.40 -5.31
CA ASP A 83 -15.63 0.80 -6.64
C ASP A 83 -15.61 1.88 -7.71
N LYS A 84 -14.89 1.62 -8.80
CA LYS A 84 -14.67 2.57 -9.88
C LYS A 84 -15.54 2.22 -11.08
N VAL A 85 -16.17 3.26 -11.64
CA VAL A 85 -16.97 3.15 -12.86
C VAL A 85 -16.55 4.22 -13.85
N LYS A 86 -16.67 3.92 -15.15
CA LYS A 86 -16.33 4.87 -16.24
C LYS A 86 -17.57 5.30 -17.05
N ASN A 87 -18.68 4.61 -16.93
CA ASN A 87 -19.89 4.94 -17.67
C ASN A 87 -21.03 5.43 -16.76
N THR A 88 -21.87 6.29 -17.30
CA THR A 88 -22.99 6.91 -16.57
C THR A 88 -24.17 5.98 -16.43
N GLU A 89 -24.29 4.91 -17.23
CA GLU A 89 -25.35 3.90 -17.12
C GLU A 89 -25.22 3.11 -15.81
N GLU A 90 -23.98 2.74 -15.44
CA GLU A 90 -23.71 2.07 -14.14
C GLU A 90 -24.07 2.97 -12.97
N LEU A 91 -23.81 4.28 -13.08
CA LEU A 91 -24.23 5.27 -12.06
C LEU A 91 -25.75 5.33 -11.93
N CYS A 92 -26.47 5.39 -13.05
CA CYS A 92 -27.93 5.38 -13.06
C CYS A 92 -28.49 4.09 -12.45
N ARG A 93 -27.87 2.95 -12.75
CA ARG A 93 -28.25 1.64 -12.18
C ARG A 93 -28.00 1.61 -10.66
N PHE A 94 -26.86 2.14 -10.21
CA PHE A 94 -26.54 2.25 -8.78
C PHE A 94 -27.52 3.16 -8.03
N MET A 95 -27.85 4.32 -8.60
CA MET A 95 -28.80 5.25 -7.97
C MET A 95 -30.16 4.59 -7.72
N GLY A 96 -30.66 3.80 -8.69
CA GLY A 96 -31.98 3.21 -8.61
C GLY A 96 -33.04 4.26 -8.29
N GLU A 97 -33.85 4.04 -7.26
CA GLU A 97 -34.87 4.98 -6.74
C GLU A 97 -34.39 5.81 -5.55
N HIS A 98 -33.12 5.68 -5.17
CA HIS A 98 -32.60 6.32 -3.97
C HIS A 98 -32.11 7.75 -4.21
N GLN A 99 -32.16 8.56 -3.16
CA GLN A 99 -31.53 9.86 -3.14
C GLN A 99 -30.01 9.72 -2.96
N VAL A 100 -29.24 10.24 -3.91
CA VAL A 100 -27.78 10.20 -3.89
C VAL A 100 -27.17 11.60 -3.77
N MET A 101 -25.93 11.62 -3.32
CA MET A 101 -25.08 12.80 -3.26
C MET A 101 -23.92 12.61 -4.25
N PHE A 102 -23.78 13.56 -5.18
CA PHE A 102 -22.63 13.72 -6.05
C PHE A 102 -21.64 14.65 -5.37
N MET A 103 -20.37 14.30 -5.35
CA MET A 103 -19.34 15.08 -4.68
C MET A 103 -18.04 15.04 -5.48
N LEU A 104 -17.23 16.10 -5.42
CA LEU A 104 -15.91 16.12 -6.04
C LEU A 104 -15.07 14.98 -5.49
N LYS A 105 -14.42 14.22 -6.38
CA LYS A 105 -13.37 13.27 -6.00
C LYS A 105 -12.05 14.03 -6.01
N LEU A 106 -11.68 14.54 -4.84
CA LEU A 106 -10.47 15.32 -4.66
C LEU A 106 -9.23 14.46 -4.91
N ASP A 107 -8.21 15.05 -5.53
CA ASP A 107 -6.94 14.39 -5.82
C ASP A 107 -5.85 14.89 -4.87
N GLY A 108 -5.54 14.09 -3.85
CA GLY A 108 -4.60 14.42 -2.79
C GLY A 108 -4.26 13.22 -1.91
N LEU A 109 -4.17 13.47 -0.61
CA LEU A 109 -3.96 12.45 0.42
C LEU A 109 -5.09 12.50 1.44
N THR A 110 -5.76 11.38 1.67
CA THR A 110 -6.83 11.28 2.66
C THR A 110 -6.27 11.39 4.09
N ILE A 111 -6.85 12.30 4.88
CA ILE A 111 -6.57 12.48 6.31
C ILE A 111 -7.84 12.28 7.12
N LYS A 112 -7.72 11.56 8.23
CA LYS A 112 -8.73 11.45 9.27
C LYS A 112 -8.35 12.42 10.40
N LEU A 113 -9.31 13.25 10.82
CA LEU A 113 -9.18 14.17 11.95
C LEU A 113 -10.09 13.69 13.08
N THR A 114 -9.58 13.63 14.30
CA THR A 114 -10.32 13.28 15.50
C THR A 114 -10.31 14.46 16.47
N TYR A 115 -11.50 14.89 16.86
CA TYR A 115 -11.71 15.94 17.87
C TYR A 115 -12.36 15.36 19.12
N GLU A 116 -11.93 15.83 20.29
CA GLU A 116 -12.52 15.50 21.59
C GLU A 116 -12.55 16.76 22.45
N GLY A 117 -13.68 17.07 23.08
CA GLY A 117 -13.86 18.31 23.88
C GLY A 117 -13.55 19.55 23.06
N GLY A 118 -13.96 19.59 21.80
CA GLY A 118 -13.74 20.70 20.88
C GLY A 118 -12.29 20.89 20.40
N LYS A 119 -11.34 19.99 20.76
CA LYS A 119 -9.92 20.11 20.38
C LYS A 119 -9.50 18.99 19.42
N LEU A 120 -8.67 19.33 18.44
CA LEU A 120 -8.03 18.33 17.58
C LEU A 120 -7.02 17.51 18.41
N VAL A 121 -7.30 16.20 18.56
CA VAL A 121 -6.44 15.29 19.33
C VAL A 121 -5.59 14.39 18.42
N GLU A 122 -6.07 14.04 17.23
CA GLU A 122 -5.33 13.20 16.29
C GLU A 122 -5.63 13.57 14.84
N ALA A 123 -4.60 13.61 14.03
CA ALA A 123 -4.71 13.55 12.56
C ALA A 123 -3.88 12.37 12.06
N ALA A 124 -4.49 11.54 11.20
CA ALA A 124 -3.84 10.35 10.66
C ALA A 124 -4.11 10.18 9.17
N THR A 125 -3.13 9.70 8.41
CA THR A 125 -3.30 9.34 7.00
C THR A 125 -4.17 8.08 6.88
N ARG A 126 -4.75 7.84 5.70
CA ARG A 126 -5.53 6.62 5.44
C ARG A 126 -4.68 5.35 5.57
N GLY A 127 -3.40 5.39 5.17
CA GLY A 127 -2.56 4.21 5.10
C GLY A 127 -3.13 3.14 4.17
N ASP A 128 -3.16 1.89 4.65
CA ASP A 128 -3.78 0.74 3.96
C ASP A 128 -5.30 0.62 4.17
N GLY A 129 -5.88 1.53 4.93
CA GLY A 129 -7.29 1.56 5.29
C GLY A 129 -7.56 1.14 6.73
N ASP A 130 -6.79 0.24 7.28
CA ASP A 130 -6.88 -0.19 8.68
C ASP A 130 -5.86 0.53 9.57
N VAL A 131 -4.67 0.81 9.04
CA VAL A 131 -3.55 1.45 9.76
C VAL A 131 -3.05 2.67 8.99
N GLY A 132 -3.02 3.84 9.65
CA GLY A 132 -2.48 5.09 9.12
C GLY A 132 -1.28 5.61 9.90
N GLU A 133 -0.62 6.65 9.39
CA GLU A 133 0.47 7.35 10.04
C GLU A 133 -0.05 8.62 10.72
N ILE A 134 0.38 8.87 11.96
CA ILE A 134 0.01 10.07 12.73
C ILE A 134 0.76 11.29 12.17
N VAL A 135 -0.01 12.29 11.74
CA VAL A 135 0.47 13.54 11.13
C VAL A 135 -0.05 14.79 11.85
N THR A 136 -0.45 14.64 13.10
CA THR A 136 -1.07 15.71 13.91
C THR A 136 -0.17 16.95 14.00
N HIS A 137 1.16 16.77 14.06
CA HIS A 137 2.12 17.87 14.10
C HIS A 137 2.08 18.79 12.87
N ASN A 138 1.63 18.29 11.70
CA ASN A 138 1.55 19.04 10.46
C ASN A 138 0.21 19.76 10.25
N THR A 139 -0.81 19.53 11.08
CA THR A 139 -2.15 20.07 10.87
C THR A 139 -2.20 21.60 10.86
N ARG A 140 -1.35 22.28 11.62
CA ARG A 140 -1.21 23.74 11.63
C ARG A 140 -0.73 24.32 10.29
N ALA A 141 0.01 23.53 9.54
CA ALA A 141 0.54 23.92 8.24
C ALA A 141 -0.45 23.64 7.09
N ILE A 142 -1.58 22.98 7.38
CA ILE A 142 -2.60 22.62 6.39
C ILE A 142 -3.80 23.55 6.55
N GLY A 143 -4.07 24.38 5.54
CA GLY A 143 -5.23 25.28 5.53
C GLY A 143 -6.55 24.51 5.57
N GLY A 144 -7.55 25.04 6.29
CA GLY A 144 -8.88 24.43 6.40
C GLY A 144 -9.03 23.37 7.50
N ILE A 145 -8.03 23.19 8.37
CA ILE A 145 -8.12 22.36 9.57
C ILE A 145 -8.20 23.29 10.80
N PRO A 146 -9.36 23.43 11.46
CA PRO A 146 -9.48 24.19 12.70
C PRO A 146 -8.84 23.40 13.86
N GLU A 147 -8.03 24.05 14.71
CA GLU A 147 -7.48 23.43 15.92
C GLU A 147 -8.52 23.23 17.02
N ASN A 148 -9.48 24.16 17.09
CA ASN A 148 -10.56 24.15 18.06
C ASN A 148 -11.90 24.36 17.35
N ILE A 149 -12.91 23.59 17.75
CA ILE A 149 -14.26 23.64 17.20
C ILE A 149 -15.29 23.77 18.32
N GLN A 150 -16.45 24.34 18.00
CA GLN A 150 -17.57 24.43 18.94
C GLN A 150 -18.46 23.18 18.88
N TYR A 151 -17.87 22.02 19.21
CA TYR A 151 -18.52 20.72 19.28
C TYR A 151 -17.81 19.89 20.35
N GLU A 152 -18.45 19.69 21.49
CA GLU A 152 -17.83 19.09 22.68
C GLU A 152 -17.71 17.58 22.61
N ASP A 153 -18.66 16.91 21.92
CA ASP A 153 -18.61 15.46 21.78
C ASP A 153 -17.51 15.03 20.82
N ARG A 154 -17.24 13.72 20.77
CA ARG A 154 -16.27 13.16 19.84
C ARG A 154 -16.74 13.35 18.40
N LEU A 155 -15.89 13.98 17.57
CA LEU A 155 -16.12 14.17 16.15
C LEU A 155 -14.97 13.58 15.33
N VAL A 156 -15.27 12.68 14.40
CA VAL A 156 -14.28 12.11 13.47
C VAL A 156 -14.66 12.48 12.04
N VAL A 157 -13.77 13.24 11.40
CA VAL A 157 -13.97 13.78 10.05
C VAL A 157 -12.89 13.20 9.13
N THR A 158 -13.27 12.79 7.93
CA THR A 158 -12.31 12.45 6.87
C THR A 158 -12.42 13.46 5.74
N GLY A 159 -11.28 13.80 5.18
CA GLY A 159 -11.16 14.73 4.07
C GLY A 159 -9.88 14.47 3.28
N GLU A 160 -9.67 15.26 2.26
CA GLU A 160 -8.50 15.19 1.41
C GLU A 160 -7.62 16.43 1.63
N ALA A 161 -6.33 16.18 1.87
CA ALA A 161 -5.30 17.21 1.82
C ALA A 161 -4.73 17.27 0.40
N PHE A 162 -4.76 18.43 -0.21
CA PHE A 162 -4.34 18.65 -1.58
C PHE A 162 -3.60 19.97 -1.75
N ILE A 163 -2.97 20.14 -2.91
CA ILE A 163 -2.35 21.39 -3.35
C ILE A 163 -3.12 21.87 -4.59
N ARG A 164 -3.45 23.14 -4.65
CA ARG A 164 -4.13 23.72 -5.81
C ARG A 164 -3.27 23.58 -7.06
N PRO A 165 -3.85 23.30 -8.23
CA PRO A 165 -3.10 23.26 -9.49
C PRO A 165 -2.20 24.47 -9.74
N SER A 166 -2.73 25.69 -9.52
CA SER A 166 -1.96 26.93 -9.68
C SER A 166 -0.78 27.08 -8.69
N ASP A 167 -0.95 26.57 -7.45
CA ASP A 167 0.12 26.56 -6.46
C ASP A 167 1.18 25.49 -6.81
N PHE A 168 0.76 24.32 -7.30
CA PHE A 168 1.68 23.26 -7.73
C PHE A 168 2.59 23.75 -8.87
N GLU A 169 2.05 24.45 -9.86
CA GLU A 169 2.85 25.00 -10.97
C GLU A 169 3.98 25.94 -10.50
N GLN A 170 3.74 26.70 -9.43
CA GLN A 170 4.77 27.54 -8.82
C GLN A 170 5.77 26.74 -8.00
N LEU A 171 5.28 25.78 -7.20
CA LEU A 171 6.11 25.01 -6.27
C LEU A 171 7.00 23.97 -6.95
N LYS A 172 6.57 23.35 -8.05
CA LYS A 172 7.32 22.32 -8.78
C LYS A 172 8.69 22.81 -9.31
N THR A 173 8.86 24.12 -9.50
CA THR A 173 10.10 24.69 -9.99
C THR A 173 11.16 24.87 -8.90
N THR A 174 10.74 24.90 -7.63
CA THR A 174 11.62 25.22 -6.47
C THR A 174 11.74 24.05 -5.50
N LEU A 175 10.82 23.08 -5.55
CA LEU A 175 10.76 21.97 -4.61
C LEU A 175 11.19 20.66 -5.27
N VAL A 176 12.00 19.90 -4.55
CA VAL A 176 12.41 18.53 -4.93
C VAL A 176 12.04 17.55 -3.81
N ASP A 177 11.88 16.30 -4.17
CA ASP A 177 11.64 15.19 -3.23
C ASP A 177 12.92 14.80 -2.46
N SER A 178 12.83 13.78 -1.62
CA SER A 178 13.98 13.24 -0.85
C SER A 178 15.12 12.72 -1.74
N ASP A 179 14.82 12.39 -2.99
CA ASP A 179 15.81 11.93 -3.96
C ASP A 179 16.42 13.08 -4.80
N GLY A 180 16.03 14.31 -4.53
CA GLY A 180 16.47 15.50 -5.25
C GLY A 180 15.84 15.64 -6.64
N LYS A 181 14.68 14.99 -6.89
CA LYS A 181 13.94 15.07 -8.14
C LYS A 181 12.74 16.01 -8.00
N PRO A 182 12.38 16.75 -9.06
CA PRO A 182 11.16 17.56 -9.06
C PRO A 182 9.92 16.69 -8.80
N TYR A 183 8.96 17.23 -8.05
CA TYR A 183 7.66 16.58 -7.90
C TYR A 183 6.91 16.52 -9.24
N LYS A 184 6.34 15.37 -9.55
CA LYS A 184 5.69 15.11 -10.84
C LYS A 184 4.25 15.63 -10.91
N ASN A 185 3.53 15.65 -9.79
CA ASN A 185 2.15 16.15 -9.70
C ASN A 185 1.84 16.66 -8.29
N GLY A 186 0.72 17.40 -8.18
CA GLY A 186 0.27 18.00 -6.91
C GLY A 186 -0.06 16.97 -5.84
N ARG A 187 -0.58 15.80 -6.22
CA ARG A 187 -0.87 14.69 -5.31
C ARG A 187 0.39 14.14 -4.63
N ASN A 188 1.46 13.91 -5.38
CA ASN A 188 2.73 13.43 -4.83
C ASN A 188 3.37 14.47 -3.91
N LEU A 189 3.29 15.76 -4.29
CA LEU A 189 3.75 16.85 -3.44
C LEU A 189 2.92 16.93 -2.15
N ALA A 190 1.58 16.81 -2.23
CA ALA A 190 0.71 16.81 -1.07
C ALA A 190 1.01 15.64 -0.13
N ALA A 191 1.08 14.42 -0.68
CA ALA A 191 1.37 13.21 0.10
C ALA A 191 2.75 13.26 0.78
N GLY A 192 3.78 13.74 0.08
CA GLY A 192 5.11 13.95 0.65
C GLY A 192 5.12 15.03 1.73
N SER A 193 4.37 16.12 1.52
CA SER A 193 4.33 17.25 2.44
C SER A 193 3.60 16.96 3.75
N VAL A 194 2.46 16.26 3.68
CA VAL A 194 1.70 15.84 4.88
C VAL A 194 2.52 14.92 5.79
N ARG A 195 3.45 14.16 5.22
CA ARG A 195 4.29 13.17 5.93
C ARG A 195 5.66 13.72 6.35
N LEU A 196 5.90 15.02 6.21
CA LEU A 196 7.14 15.64 6.67
C LEU A 196 7.27 15.53 8.20
N PHE A 197 8.49 15.31 8.66
CA PHE A 197 8.79 15.29 10.10
C PHE A 197 8.79 16.68 10.72
N ASP A 198 9.02 17.71 9.92
CA ASP A 198 9.06 19.10 10.31
C ASP A 198 7.83 19.86 9.80
N ALA A 199 7.01 20.31 10.72
CA ALA A 199 5.80 21.09 10.40
C ALA A 199 6.12 22.45 9.77
N GLY A 200 7.29 23.04 10.08
CA GLY A 200 7.75 24.27 9.46
C GLY A 200 8.02 24.10 7.96
N ALA A 201 8.64 23.00 7.58
CA ALA A 201 8.86 22.65 6.18
C ALA A 201 7.52 22.38 5.46
N CYS A 202 6.50 21.93 6.17
CA CYS A 202 5.16 21.70 5.62
C CYS A 202 4.44 23.02 5.29
N LEU A 203 4.64 24.08 6.08
CA LEU A 203 3.93 25.36 5.95
C LEU A 203 4.10 26.00 4.56
N GLY A 204 5.30 25.95 3.99
CA GLY A 204 5.60 26.51 2.67
C GLY A 204 4.96 25.75 1.48
N ARG A 205 4.28 24.62 1.73
CA ARG A 205 3.71 23.75 0.68
C ARG A 205 2.30 24.13 0.26
N ARG A 206 1.67 25.10 0.91
CA ARG A 206 0.31 25.60 0.60
C ARG A 206 -0.75 24.50 0.56
N LEU A 207 -0.65 23.52 1.46
CA LEU A 207 -1.64 22.46 1.60
C LEU A 207 -2.99 23.02 2.02
N MET A 208 -4.06 22.46 1.44
CA MET A 208 -5.45 22.70 1.78
C MET A 208 -6.14 21.41 2.16
N PHE A 209 -7.05 21.45 3.12
CA PHE A 209 -7.87 20.31 3.52
C PHE A 209 -9.35 20.59 3.26
N MET A 210 -10.04 19.63 2.63
CA MET A 210 -11.49 19.64 2.45
C MET A 210 -12.11 18.36 3.01
N PRO A 211 -12.97 18.45 4.03
CA PRO A 211 -13.70 17.29 4.51
C PRO A 211 -14.78 16.85 3.51
N PHE A 212 -14.88 15.52 3.36
CA PHE A 212 -15.88 14.91 2.49
C PHE A 212 -16.78 13.89 3.25
N ASN A 213 -16.46 13.55 4.49
CA ASN A 213 -17.31 12.65 5.28
C ASN A 213 -17.15 12.88 6.79
N VAL A 214 -18.20 12.62 7.55
CA VAL A 214 -18.22 12.57 9.02
C VAL A 214 -18.45 11.11 9.42
N LEU A 215 -17.43 10.49 10.02
CA LEU A 215 -17.46 9.08 10.40
C LEU A 215 -18.15 8.86 11.76
N GLU A 216 -17.85 9.73 12.74
CA GLU A 216 -18.42 9.69 14.09
C GLU A 216 -18.85 11.11 14.50
N GLY A 217 -19.90 11.21 15.29
CA GLY A 217 -20.51 12.47 15.72
C GLY A 217 -21.69 12.91 14.86
N MET A 218 -22.46 13.85 15.35
CA MET A 218 -23.66 14.40 14.71
C MET A 218 -24.70 13.30 14.39
N GLU A 219 -24.93 12.37 15.32
CA GLU A 219 -25.82 11.22 15.10
C GLU A 219 -27.28 11.64 14.91
N GLU A 220 -27.67 12.82 15.39
CA GLU A 220 -28.98 13.45 15.18
C GLU A 220 -29.24 13.85 13.71
N LEU A 221 -28.19 13.95 12.89
CA LEU A 221 -28.30 14.27 11.46
C LEU A 221 -28.26 12.98 10.63
N PRO A 222 -29.41 12.54 10.05
CA PRO A 222 -29.51 11.26 9.38
C PRO A 222 -28.92 11.24 7.96
N ARG A 223 -28.52 12.40 7.41
CA ARG A 223 -28.04 12.54 6.03
C ARG A 223 -26.60 13.01 5.99
N LYS A 224 -25.80 12.41 5.08
CA LYS A 224 -24.41 12.82 4.86
C LYS A 224 -24.27 14.30 4.51
N SER A 225 -25.15 14.80 3.63
CA SER A 225 -25.17 16.23 3.24
C SER A 225 -25.45 17.17 4.40
N GLU A 226 -26.28 16.76 5.36
CA GLU A 226 -26.58 17.54 6.57
C GLU A 226 -25.36 17.62 7.48
N ARG A 227 -24.68 16.50 7.70
CA ARG A 227 -23.42 16.45 8.48
C ARG A 227 -22.33 17.30 7.85
N LEU A 228 -22.14 17.22 6.53
CA LEU A 228 -21.17 18.06 5.83
C LEU A 228 -21.50 19.54 5.94
N LYS A 229 -22.81 19.90 5.84
CA LYS A 229 -23.25 21.28 6.03
C LYS A 229 -22.97 21.77 7.46
N ALA A 230 -23.16 20.93 8.46
CA ALA A 230 -22.92 21.23 9.86
C ALA A 230 -21.43 21.45 10.21
N LEU A 231 -20.49 21.02 9.37
CA LEU A 231 -19.08 21.31 9.54
C LEU A 231 -18.70 22.78 9.26
N ARG A 232 -19.52 23.53 8.48
CA ARG A 232 -19.21 24.91 8.11
C ARG A 232 -19.13 25.88 9.30
N PRO A 233 -20.10 25.92 10.22
CA PRO A 233 -19.99 26.77 11.41
C PRO A 233 -18.86 26.35 12.35
N LEU A 234 -18.33 25.14 12.24
CA LEU A 234 -17.18 24.67 12.99
C LEU A 234 -15.84 25.12 12.38
N GLY A 235 -15.85 25.86 11.28
CA GLY A 235 -14.65 26.40 10.64
C GLY A 235 -14.09 25.57 9.49
N PHE A 236 -14.74 24.47 9.10
CA PHE A 236 -14.34 23.69 7.93
C PHE A 236 -14.88 24.24 6.62
N LEU A 237 -14.18 23.94 5.53
CA LEU A 237 -14.65 24.12 4.17
C LEU A 237 -14.97 22.76 3.53
N PRO A 238 -16.22 22.24 3.66
CA PRO A 238 -16.55 20.94 3.12
C PRO A 238 -16.48 20.90 1.59
N CYS A 239 -16.13 19.72 1.07
CA CYS A 239 -16.10 19.41 -0.34
C CYS A 239 -17.44 19.80 -1.00
N LYS A 240 -17.38 20.32 -2.22
CA LYS A 240 -18.59 20.65 -2.98
C LYS A 240 -19.38 19.41 -3.32
N TYR A 241 -20.68 19.44 -3.08
CA TYR A 241 -21.59 18.36 -3.40
C TYR A 241 -22.94 18.87 -3.95
N MET A 242 -23.65 17.98 -4.61
CA MET A 242 -25.01 18.15 -5.11
C MET A 242 -25.84 16.95 -4.64
N VAL A 243 -27.04 17.18 -4.13
CA VAL A 243 -27.96 16.13 -3.69
C VAL A 243 -29.12 16.03 -4.67
N THR A 244 -29.43 14.80 -5.11
CA THR A 244 -30.58 14.54 -5.98
C THR A 244 -31.88 14.58 -5.17
N LYS A 245 -32.95 15.12 -5.76
CA LYS A 245 -34.29 15.07 -5.14
C LYS A 245 -35.07 13.84 -5.60
N ARG A 246 -34.73 13.29 -6.73
CA ARG A 246 -35.31 12.12 -7.40
C ARG A 246 -34.22 11.39 -8.18
N PRO A 247 -34.45 10.16 -8.65
CA PRO A 247 -33.55 9.51 -9.62
C PRO A 247 -33.34 10.42 -10.83
N LEU A 248 -32.12 10.44 -11.34
CA LEU A 248 -31.73 11.23 -12.51
C LEU A 248 -31.72 10.33 -13.75
N THR A 249 -32.06 10.92 -14.89
CA THR A 249 -31.80 10.32 -16.19
C THR A 249 -30.30 10.32 -16.48
N GLN A 250 -29.84 9.53 -17.44
CA GLN A 250 -28.44 9.52 -17.85
C GLN A 250 -27.95 10.91 -18.23
N LYS A 251 -28.72 11.66 -19.02
CA LYS A 251 -28.37 13.03 -19.43
C LYS A 251 -28.24 13.99 -18.23
N GLU A 252 -29.18 13.91 -17.27
CA GLU A 252 -29.10 14.73 -16.06
C GLU A 252 -27.91 14.35 -15.18
N THR A 253 -27.53 13.08 -15.16
CA THR A 253 -26.32 12.58 -14.49
C THR A 253 -25.06 13.17 -15.12
N GLU A 254 -24.96 13.12 -16.45
CA GLU A 254 -23.87 13.72 -17.23
C GLU A 254 -23.78 15.25 -17.02
N ASP A 255 -24.93 15.94 -17.04
CA ASP A 255 -25.01 17.39 -16.78
C ASP A 255 -24.54 17.72 -15.35
N GLY A 256 -24.91 16.92 -14.36
CA GLY A 256 -24.48 17.11 -12.96
C GLY A 256 -22.97 16.88 -12.79
N ILE A 257 -22.41 15.86 -13.44
CA ILE A 257 -20.97 15.59 -13.46
C ILE A 257 -20.22 16.76 -14.10
N ARG A 258 -20.70 17.26 -15.26
CA ARG A 258 -20.11 18.39 -15.97
C ARG A 258 -20.10 19.65 -15.10
N GLN A 259 -21.22 20.00 -14.45
CA GLN A 259 -21.31 21.14 -13.55
C GLN A 259 -20.31 21.10 -12.39
N LEU A 260 -20.13 19.91 -11.79
CA LEU A 260 -19.15 19.74 -10.72
C LEU A 260 -17.70 19.82 -11.24
N LYS A 261 -17.43 19.31 -12.44
CA LYS A 261 -16.12 19.43 -13.09
C LYS A 261 -15.77 20.88 -13.40
N GLU A 262 -16.69 21.63 -13.99
CA GLU A 262 -16.54 23.07 -14.27
C GLU A 262 -16.31 23.87 -12.96
N TYR A 263 -17.11 23.61 -11.93
CA TYR A 263 -16.90 24.23 -10.62
C TYR A 263 -15.51 23.97 -10.05
N ALA A 264 -15.00 22.73 -10.16
CA ALA A 264 -13.67 22.39 -9.64
C ALA A 264 -12.56 23.15 -10.40
N ALA A 265 -12.68 23.26 -11.72
CA ALA A 265 -11.76 24.02 -12.55
C ALA A 265 -11.75 25.52 -12.19
N ASP A 266 -12.93 26.14 -12.06
CA ASP A 266 -13.07 27.54 -11.68
C ASP A 266 -12.56 27.84 -10.26
N ALA A 267 -12.73 26.90 -9.35
CA ALA A 267 -12.28 26.99 -7.95
C ALA A 267 -10.82 26.57 -7.75
N ASP A 268 -10.12 26.17 -8.80
CA ASP A 268 -8.74 25.68 -8.75
C ASP A 268 -8.56 24.48 -7.78
N ILE A 269 -9.49 23.51 -7.86
CA ILE A 269 -9.52 22.33 -7.01
C ILE A 269 -9.13 21.11 -7.85
N PRO A 270 -8.07 20.35 -7.49
CA PRO A 270 -7.69 19.15 -8.22
C PRO A 270 -8.68 18.01 -7.96
N ILE A 271 -9.20 17.42 -9.04
CA ILE A 271 -10.13 16.28 -8.98
C ILE A 271 -9.75 15.22 -10.02
N ASP A 272 -9.94 13.94 -9.68
CA ASP A 272 -9.75 12.80 -10.59
C ASP A 272 -11.07 12.11 -10.95
N GLY A 273 -12.20 12.70 -10.57
CA GLY A 273 -13.53 12.15 -10.82
C GLY A 273 -14.62 12.76 -9.96
N ILE A 274 -15.72 12.06 -9.86
CA ILE A 274 -16.88 12.40 -9.01
C ILE A 274 -17.23 11.17 -8.16
N VAL A 275 -17.45 11.38 -6.87
CA VAL A 275 -18.00 10.36 -5.96
C VAL A 275 -19.51 10.47 -5.93
N ILE A 276 -20.19 9.33 -6.08
CA ILE A 276 -21.65 9.23 -5.93
C ILE A 276 -21.92 8.28 -4.78
N THR A 277 -22.69 8.72 -3.79
CA THR A 277 -22.98 7.92 -2.60
C THR A 277 -24.42 8.13 -2.15
N TYR A 278 -25.02 7.14 -1.48
CA TYR A 278 -26.32 7.35 -0.87
C TYR A 278 -26.24 8.43 0.20
N ASN A 279 -27.21 9.36 0.16
CA ASN A 279 -27.24 10.48 1.11
C ASN A 279 -27.78 10.05 2.50
N ASP A 280 -28.62 9.02 2.55
CA ASP A 280 -29.14 8.45 3.79
C ASP A 280 -28.09 7.55 4.46
N ILE A 281 -27.75 7.85 5.72
CA ILE A 281 -26.68 7.14 6.47
C ILE A 281 -27.12 5.73 6.88
N ALA A 282 -28.40 5.52 7.19
CA ALA A 282 -28.89 4.20 7.57
C ALA A 282 -28.85 3.24 6.37
N LEU A 283 -29.28 3.74 5.20
CA LEU A 283 -29.16 3.01 3.94
C LEU A 283 -27.69 2.71 3.63
N SER A 284 -26.80 3.70 3.70
CA SER A 284 -25.35 3.51 3.48
C SER A 284 -24.76 2.41 4.35
N LYS A 285 -25.10 2.41 5.65
CA LYS A 285 -24.63 1.38 6.59
C LYS A 285 -25.18 -0.01 6.26
N SER A 286 -26.42 -0.10 5.75
CA SER A 286 -27.04 -1.37 5.37
C SER A 286 -26.43 -2.03 4.14
N CYS A 287 -25.82 -1.25 3.21
CA CYS A 287 -25.15 -1.79 2.03
C CYS A 287 -23.90 -2.62 2.36
N GLY A 288 -23.29 -2.37 3.52
CA GLY A 288 -22.11 -3.08 3.96
C GLY A 288 -20.85 -2.74 3.16
N ARG A 289 -19.86 -3.64 3.20
CA ARG A 289 -18.57 -3.47 2.56
C ARG A 289 -17.98 -4.80 2.08
N THR A 290 -17.04 -4.73 1.16
CA THR A 290 -16.11 -5.81 0.84
C THR A 290 -14.84 -5.69 1.70
N GLY A 291 -13.84 -6.52 1.47
CA GLY A 291 -12.51 -6.34 2.09
C GLY A 291 -11.81 -5.05 1.68
N HIS A 292 -12.18 -4.43 0.54
CA HIS A 292 -11.48 -3.29 -0.02
C HIS A 292 -12.35 -2.06 -0.30
N HIS A 293 -13.68 -2.22 -0.43
CA HIS A 293 -14.58 -1.16 -0.85
C HIS A 293 -15.85 -1.10 0.00
N TYR A 294 -16.36 0.12 0.23
CA TYR A 294 -17.72 0.33 0.68
C TYR A 294 -18.68 0.15 -0.50
N LYS A 295 -19.87 -0.43 -0.23
CA LYS A 295 -20.91 -0.67 -1.25
C LYS A 295 -21.95 0.45 -1.34
N ASP A 296 -21.81 1.50 -0.56
CA ASP A 296 -22.73 2.62 -0.46
C ASP A 296 -22.40 3.78 -1.41
N GLY A 297 -21.42 3.60 -2.27
CA GLY A 297 -20.99 4.60 -3.22
C GLY A 297 -20.13 4.04 -4.35
N LEU A 298 -20.00 4.83 -5.41
CA LEU A 298 -19.17 4.60 -6.57
C LEU A 298 -18.30 5.82 -6.86
N ALA A 299 -17.10 5.58 -7.38
CA ALA A 299 -16.21 6.61 -7.88
C ALA A 299 -16.25 6.62 -9.42
N PHE A 300 -16.97 7.60 -9.99
CA PHE A 300 -16.92 7.86 -11.42
C PHE A 300 -15.59 8.52 -11.75
N LYS A 301 -14.75 7.85 -12.52
CA LYS A 301 -13.50 8.40 -12.99
C LYS A 301 -13.66 9.03 -14.35
N PHE A 302 -13.06 10.19 -14.53
CA PHE A 302 -12.95 10.79 -15.84
C PHE A 302 -12.15 9.87 -16.76
N GLU A 303 -12.44 9.95 -18.06
CA GLU A 303 -11.61 9.27 -19.05
C GLU A 303 -10.18 9.82 -18.95
N ASP A 304 -9.24 8.90 -19.01
CA ASP A 304 -7.83 9.26 -19.04
C ASP A 304 -7.55 9.96 -20.40
N ASP A 305 -6.77 11.03 -20.40
CA ASP A 305 -6.37 11.68 -21.62
C ASP A 305 -5.57 10.74 -22.50
N LEU A 306 -5.89 10.71 -23.79
CA LEU A 306 -5.24 9.84 -24.78
C LEU A 306 -4.18 10.63 -25.54
N PHE A 307 -2.99 10.06 -25.58
CA PHE A 307 -1.85 10.68 -26.26
C PHE A 307 -1.39 9.78 -27.40
N GLN A 308 -1.27 10.37 -28.58
CA GLN A 308 -0.78 9.65 -29.75
C GLN A 308 0.74 9.56 -29.74
N THR A 309 1.26 8.36 -29.97
CA THR A 309 2.69 8.11 -30.14
C THR A 309 2.92 6.98 -31.13
N LYS A 310 4.19 6.60 -31.39
CA LYS A 310 4.56 5.55 -32.32
C LYS A 310 5.26 4.42 -31.59
N LEU A 311 4.76 3.18 -31.75
CA LEU A 311 5.40 1.98 -31.23
C LEU A 311 6.71 1.73 -31.95
N GLN A 312 7.83 1.78 -31.23
CA GLN A 312 9.17 1.56 -31.79
C GLN A 312 9.50 0.07 -31.84
N THR A 313 9.34 -0.61 -30.72
CA THR A 313 9.60 -2.05 -30.58
C THR A 313 8.81 -2.64 -29.44
N ILE A 314 8.74 -3.96 -29.36
CA ILE A 314 8.26 -4.71 -28.20
C ILE A 314 9.47 -5.41 -27.57
N GLU A 315 9.73 -5.09 -26.33
CA GLU A 315 10.79 -5.71 -25.53
C GLU A 315 10.22 -6.93 -24.81
N TRP A 316 10.96 -8.02 -24.84
CA TRP A 316 10.55 -9.30 -24.32
C TRP A 316 11.49 -9.77 -23.22
N THR A 317 11.00 -9.95 -22.01
CA THR A 317 11.84 -10.31 -20.86
C THR A 317 11.27 -11.51 -20.13
N PRO A 318 12.03 -12.62 -19.97
CA PRO A 318 11.62 -13.76 -19.18
C PRO A 318 11.47 -13.39 -17.70
N GLY A 319 10.34 -13.77 -17.12
CA GLY A 319 10.10 -13.71 -15.69
C GLY A 319 10.62 -14.96 -14.95
N ARG A 320 10.44 -15.01 -13.64
CA ARG A 320 10.85 -16.12 -12.78
C ARG A 320 10.16 -17.45 -13.08
N THR A 321 8.93 -17.40 -13.57
CA THR A 321 8.15 -18.59 -13.97
C THR A 321 8.54 -19.13 -15.34
N GLY A 322 9.29 -18.36 -16.13
CA GLY A 322 9.56 -18.60 -17.54
C GLY A 322 8.61 -17.88 -18.49
N GLU A 323 7.54 -17.26 -17.99
CA GLU A 323 6.68 -16.39 -18.79
C GLU A 323 7.48 -15.20 -19.33
N ILE A 324 7.38 -14.94 -20.62
CA ILE A 324 8.06 -13.83 -21.29
C ILE A 324 7.08 -12.66 -21.40
N ALA A 325 7.31 -11.66 -20.56
CA ALA A 325 6.45 -10.47 -20.51
C ALA A 325 6.77 -9.48 -21.63
N PRO A 326 5.77 -9.09 -22.47
CA PRO A 326 5.94 -8.06 -23.48
C PRO A 326 5.79 -6.67 -22.89
N VAL A 327 6.68 -5.75 -23.31
CA VAL A 327 6.65 -4.34 -22.94
C VAL A 327 6.76 -3.50 -24.22
N ALA A 328 5.77 -2.65 -24.47
CA ALA A 328 5.83 -1.68 -25.56
C ALA A 328 6.89 -0.62 -25.26
N ILE A 329 7.77 -0.37 -26.23
CA ILE A 329 8.67 0.77 -26.25
C ILE A 329 8.21 1.69 -27.37
N PHE A 330 7.89 2.94 -27.04
CA PHE A 330 7.35 3.91 -28.00
C PHE A 330 8.06 5.26 -27.90
N GLU A 331 7.86 6.12 -28.88
CA GLU A 331 8.42 7.46 -28.85
C GLU A 331 7.94 8.16 -27.57
N PRO A 332 8.86 8.82 -26.82
CA PRO A 332 8.50 9.47 -25.57
C PRO A 332 7.36 10.48 -25.75
N VAL A 333 6.39 10.42 -24.85
CA VAL A 333 5.26 11.34 -24.80
C VAL A 333 5.12 11.89 -23.39
N GLU A 334 4.86 13.19 -23.27
CA GLU A 334 4.63 13.82 -21.96
C GLU A 334 3.18 13.63 -21.53
N ILE A 335 2.97 12.98 -20.39
CA ILE A 335 1.67 12.74 -19.79
C ILE A 335 1.73 13.17 -18.32
N ASP A 336 0.91 14.15 -17.93
CA ASP A 336 0.87 14.71 -16.56
C ASP A 336 2.25 15.14 -16.04
N GLY A 337 3.03 15.85 -16.87
CA GLY A 337 4.37 16.32 -16.51
C GLY A 337 5.42 15.20 -16.37
N CYS A 338 5.12 14.00 -16.87
CA CYS A 338 6.07 12.88 -16.88
C CYS A 338 6.29 12.41 -18.31
N GLU A 339 7.56 12.23 -18.70
CA GLU A 339 7.90 11.55 -19.93
C GLU A 339 7.64 10.04 -19.79
N VAL A 340 6.84 9.49 -20.68
CA VAL A 340 6.44 8.08 -20.74
C VAL A 340 6.86 7.52 -22.08
N SER A 341 7.59 6.41 -22.08
CA SER A 341 8.07 5.73 -23.28
C SER A 341 7.90 4.20 -23.22
N ARG A 342 7.30 3.68 -22.15
CA ARG A 342 7.15 2.25 -21.92
C ARG A 342 5.78 1.93 -21.31
N ALA A 343 5.15 0.84 -21.78
CA ALA A 343 3.91 0.31 -21.19
C ALA A 343 3.90 -1.22 -21.23
N SER A 344 3.35 -1.87 -20.20
CA SER A 344 3.14 -3.32 -20.24
C SER A 344 2.10 -3.68 -21.29
N LEU A 345 2.36 -4.75 -22.05
CA LEU A 345 1.41 -5.34 -22.98
C LEU A 345 0.78 -6.64 -22.43
N HIS A 346 0.97 -6.89 -21.14
CA HIS A 346 0.38 -7.98 -20.38
C HIS A 346 0.71 -9.39 -20.92
N ASN A 347 0.16 -9.77 -22.08
CA ASN A 347 0.30 -11.09 -22.69
C ASN A 347 0.10 -11.02 -24.22
N LEU A 348 0.21 -12.17 -24.90
CA LEU A 348 0.06 -12.22 -26.36
C LEU A 348 -1.37 -11.89 -26.83
N SER A 349 -2.39 -12.29 -26.07
CA SER A 349 -3.79 -11.99 -26.43
C SER A 349 -4.04 -10.48 -26.50
N PHE A 350 -3.42 -9.70 -25.61
CA PHE A 350 -3.51 -8.23 -25.64
C PHE A 350 -2.85 -7.63 -26.89
N ILE A 351 -1.72 -8.17 -27.32
CA ILE A 351 -1.04 -7.76 -28.56
C ILE A 351 -1.90 -8.12 -29.79
N GLU A 352 -2.52 -9.32 -29.78
CA GLU A 352 -3.39 -9.80 -30.84
C GLU A 352 -4.66 -8.95 -30.97
N ASP A 353 -5.30 -8.64 -29.84
CA ASP A 353 -6.52 -7.82 -29.82
C ASP A 353 -6.32 -6.41 -30.36
N LEU A 354 -5.19 -5.82 -30.06
CA LEU A 354 -4.82 -4.49 -30.54
C LEU A 354 -4.07 -4.54 -31.89
N GLU A 355 -3.74 -5.72 -32.41
CA GLU A 355 -2.95 -5.90 -33.63
C GLU A 355 -1.63 -5.09 -33.60
N LEU A 356 -0.92 -5.12 -32.47
CA LEU A 356 0.27 -4.27 -32.24
C LEU A 356 1.49 -4.81 -32.99
N ALA A 357 2.07 -3.97 -33.83
CA ALA A 357 3.33 -4.24 -34.52
C ALA A 357 4.27 -3.02 -34.44
N PRO A 358 5.60 -3.21 -34.42
CA PRO A 358 6.56 -2.11 -34.49
C PRO A 358 6.27 -1.18 -35.66
N GLY A 359 6.27 0.13 -35.40
CA GLY A 359 5.99 1.17 -36.38
C GLY A 359 4.56 1.68 -36.41
N CYS A 360 3.58 1.00 -35.80
CA CYS A 360 2.20 1.47 -35.72
C CYS A 360 2.05 2.70 -34.81
N ARG A 361 1.06 3.55 -35.13
CA ARG A 361 0.63 4.66 -34.27
C ARG A 361 -0.32 4.11 -33.21
N ILE A 362 -0.05 4.47 -31.97
CA ILE A 362 -0.83 3.99 -30.82
C ILE A 362 -1.34 5.18 -29.99
N LEU A 363 -2.47 4.97 -29.32
CA LEU A 363 -2.93 5.85 -28.25
C LEU A 363 -2.50 5.25 -26.91
N VAL A 364 -1.89 6.08 -26.09
CA VAL A 364 -1.44 5.72 -24.75
C VAL A 364 -2.08 6.63 -23.70
N SER A 365 -2.32 6.08 -22.52
CA SER A 365 -2.82 6.81 -21.37
C SER A 365 -2.00 6.49 -20.12
N LYS A 366 -2.27 7.19 -19.02
CA LYS A 366 -1.87 6.80 -17.67
C LYS A 366 -3.07 6.35 -16.86
N ARG A 367 -3.36 5.07 -16.86
CA ARG A 367 -4.44 4.53 -16.02
C ARG A 367 -4.19 4.81 -14.55
N ASN A 368 -5.21 5.36 -13.88
CA ASN A 368 -5.13 5.81 -12.50
C ASN A 368 -4.04 6.87 -12.25
N MET A 369 -3.68 7.67 -13.25
CA MET A 369 -2.65 8.72 -13.21
C MET A 369 -1.22 8.20 -12.92
N ILE A 370 -1.00 6.90 -12.94
CA ILE A 370 0.28 6.28 -12.55
C ILE A 370 0.80 5.32 -13.61
N ILE A 371 -0.04 4.40 -14.10
CA ILE A 371 0.39 3.24 -14.90
C ILE A 371 0.21 3.52 -16.39
N PRO A 372 1.31 3.58 -17.18
CA PRO A 372 1.20 3.69 -18.63
C PRO A 372 0.48 2.48 -19.23
N HIS A 373 -0.43 2.73 -20.16
CA HIS A 373 -1.22 1.72 -20.83
C HIS A 373 -1.37 2.06 -22.32
N VAL A 374 -1.34 1.05 -23.19
CA VAL A 374 -1.67 1.18 -24.62
C VAL A 374 -3.17 0.94 -24.77
N GLU A 375 -3.91 1.95 -25.21
CA GLU A 375 -5.37 1.90 -25.31
C GLU A 375 -5.83 1.45 -26.69
N GLU A 376 -5.17 1.88 -27.75
CA GLU A 376 -5.60 1.63 -29.11
C GLU A 376 -4.43 1.62 -30.10
N ASN A 377 -4.57 0.84 -31.18
CA ASN A 377 -3.74 0.91 -32.37
C ASN A 377 -4.50 1.62 -33.50
N LEU A 378 -3.96 2.72 -34.00
CA LEU A 378 -4.55 3.52 -35.07
C LEU A 378 -4.26 2.99 -36.48
N ASP A 379 -3.33 2.02 -36.61
CA ASP A 379 -2.86 1.48 -37.91
C ASP A 379 -3.12 -0.03 -37.99
N ARG A 380 -4.36 -0.47 -37.71
CA ARG A 380 -4.77 -1.88 -37.81
C ARG A 380 -4.76 -2.38 -39.26
N GLY A 381 -4.69 -3.72 -39.43
CA GLY A 381 -4.92 -4.40 -40.70
C GLY A 381 -3.69 -5.04 -41.34
N ASN A 382 -2.47 -4.84 -40.80
CA ASN A 382 -1.24 -5.50 -41.29
C ASN A 382 -0.52 -6.24 -40.14
N PHE A 383 -1.29 -6.93 -39.29
CA PHE A 383 -0.75 -7.63 -38.13
C PHE A 383 -0.46 -9.10 -38.46
N SER A 384 0.70 -9.57 -38.02
CA SER A 384 1.04 -10.99 -37.99
C SER A 384 1.70 -11.30 -36.64
N MET A 385 1.05 -12.14 -35.84
CA MET A 385 1.57 -12.56 -34.55
C MET A 385 2.97 -13.19 -34.72
N ASP A 386 3.13 -14.04 -35.72
CA ASP A 386 4.38 -14.75 -36.00
C ASP A 386 5.56 -13.82 -36.31
N ALA A 387 5.27 -12.64 -36.88
CA ALA A 387 6.29 -11.63 -37.15
C ALA A 387 6.67 -10.79 -35.93
N VAL A 388 5.85 -10.78 -34.88
CA VAL A 388 6.00 -9.92 -33.70
C VAL A 388 6.63 -10.68 -32.53
N ILE A 389 6.32 -11.96 -32.37
CA ILE A 389 6.81 -12.78 -31.26
C ILE A 389 8.25 -13.28 -31.51
N PRO A 390 9.11 -13.30 -30.49
CA PRO A 390 10.40 -13.98 -30.62
C PRO A 390 10.22 -15.50 -30.57
N HIS A 391 10.68 -16.20 -31.61
CA HIS A 391 10.68 -17.67 -31.67
C HIS A 391 11.77 -18.33 -30.81
N GLN A 392 12.73 -17.52 -30.35
CA GLN A 392 13.77 -17.92 -29.41
C GLN A 392 13.76 -16.98 -28.22
N CYS A 393 14.02 -17.52 -27.04
CA CYS A 393 14.15 -16.72 -25.83
C CYS A 393 15.24 -15.66 -25.99
N PRO A 394 14.95 -14.37 -25.77
CA PRO A 394 15.94 -13.30 -25.95
C PRO A 394 17.17 -13.41 -25.06
N CYS A 395 17.08 -14.22 -23.99
CA CYS A 395 18.15 -14.36 -23.00
C CYS A 395 19.01 -15.62 -23.18
N CYS A 396 18.38 -16.78 -23.43
CA CYS A 396 19.11 -18.05 -23.51
C CYS A 396 19.13 -18.68 -24.91
N GLY A 397 18.39 -18.12 -25.89
CA GLY A 397 18.35 -18.61 -27.27
C GLY A 397 17.52 -19.88 -27.50
N GLU A 398 16.99 -20.52 -26.44
CA GLU A 398 16.13 -21.68 -26.56
C GLU A 398 14.80 -21.35 -27.21
N PRO A 399 14.12 -22.29 -27.92
CA PRO A 399 12.83 -22.06 -28.52
C PRO A 399 11.77 -21.60 -27.49
N THR A 400 10.98 -20.62 -27.86
CA THR A 400 9.82 -20.19 -27.08
C THR A 400 8.58 -21.00 -27.39
N ARG A 401 7.64 -21.07 -26.46
CA ARG A 401 6.35 -21.73 -26.62
C ARG A 401 5.18 -20.85 -26.19
N ILE A 402 4.07 -20.98 -26.89
CA ILE A 402 2.81 -20.34 -26.51
C ILE A 402 2.05 -21.29 -25.60
N HIS A 403 1.72 -20.82 -24.40
CA HIS A 403 0.82 -21.49 -23.48
C HIS A 403 -0.55 -20.83 -23.55
N GLU A 404 -1.60 -21.64 -23.57
CA GLU A 404 -2.98 -21.19 -23.57
C GLU A 404 -3.65 -21.57 -22.25
N THR A 405 -4.27 -20.58 -21.60
CA THR A 405 -5.01 -20.76 -20.36
C THR A 405 -6.42 -20.19 -20.50
N SER A 406 -7.41 -20.86 -19.90
CA SER A 406 -8.76 -20.31 -19.82
C SER A 406 -8.82 -19.21 -18.77
N GLY A 407 -9.31 -18.03 -19.16
CA GLY A 407 -9.52 -16.90 -18.29
C GLY A 407 -10.88 -16.28 -18.51
N ARG A 408 -11.24 -15.29 -17.68
CA ARG A 408 -12.44 -14.47 -17.89
C ARG A 408 -12.05 -13.11 -18.41
N GLY A 409 -12.70 -12.67 -19.49
CA GLY A 409 -12.59 -11.31 -19.99
C GLY A 409 -13.23 -10.29 -19.04
N GLU A 410 -13.05 -9.00 -19.31
CA GLU A 410 -13.62 -7.89 -18.51
C GLU A 410 -15.15 -7.99 -18.37
N ASN A 411 -15.85 -8.58 -19.35
CA ASN A 411 -17.30 -8.77 -19.36
C ASN A 411 -17.76 -10.13 -18.77
N GLY A 412 -16.83 -10.92 -18.18
CA GLY A 412 -17.15 -12.24 -17.62
C GLY A 412 -17.23 -13.39 -18.62
N GLU A 413 -16.95 -13.14 -19.89
CA GLU A 413 -16.89 -14.16 -20.96
C GLU A 413 -15.66 -15.06 -20.79
N GLU A 414 -15.80 -16.34 -21.05
CA GLU A 414 -14.66 -17.26 -21.10
C GLU A 414 -13.77 -16.90 -22.30
N ARG A 415 -12.48 -16.70 -22.02
CA ARG A 415 -11.51 -16.30 -23.02
C ARG A 415 -10.24 -17.12 -22.89
N VAL A 416 -9.65 -17.47 -24.03
CA VAL A 416 -8.32 -18.07 -24.08
C VAL A 416 -7.27 -16.95 -23.96
N ILE A 417 -6.43 -17.05 -22.95
CA ILE A 417 -5.30 -16.14 -22.75
C ILE A 417 -4.04 -16.84 -23.23
N LYS A 418 -3.38 -16.24 -24.21
CA LYS A 418 -2.12 -16.73 -24.78
C LYS A 418 -0.95 -16.01 -24.10
N THR A 419 0.02 -16.76 -23.62
CA THR A 419 1.25 -16.25 -23.02
C THR A 419 2.47 -16.91 -23.65
N LEU A 420 3.56 -16.18 -23.77
CA LEU A 420 4.82 -16.70 -24.32
C LEU A 420 5.71 -17.21 -23.18
N PHE A 421 6.31 -18.38 -23.35
CA PHE A 421 7.15 -19.02 -22.34
C PHE A 421 8.53 -19.42 -22.88
N CYS A 422 9.53 -19.32 -22.01
CA CYS A 422 10.80 -20.00 -22.08
C CYS A 422 10.79 -21.17 -21.10
N ASP A 423 10.73 -22.41 -21.62
CA ASP A 423 10.68 -23.61 -20.78
C ASP A 423 12.06 -24.01 -20.21
N ASN A 424 13.13 -23.33 -20.63
CA ASN A 424 14.47 -23.62 -20.15
C ASN A 424 14.64 -23.23 -18.68
N ALA A 425 14.72 -24.20 -17.78
CA ALA A 425 14.97 -23.98 -16.36
C ALA A 425 16.35 -23.35 -16.08
N ALA A 426 17.32 -23.55 -16.97
CA ALA A 426 18.66 -22.99 -16.87
C ALA A 426 18.80 -21.58 -17.47
N CYS A 427 17.70 -20.95 -17.92
CA CYS A 427 17.73 -19.57 -18.41
C CYS A 427 18.24 -18.61 -17.33
N GLU A 428 19.34 -17.91 -17.61
CA GLU A 428 20.02 -17.05 -16.62
C GLU A 428 19.10 -15.98 -16.03
N THR A 429 18.31 -15.33 -16.87
CA THR A 429 17.36 -14.30 -16.41
C THR A 429 16.27 -14.91 -15.54
N ARG A 430 15.73 -16.08 -15.89
CA ARG A 430 14.74 -16.77 -15.09
C ARG A 430 15.32 -17.12 -13.70
N ARG A 431 16.53 -17.67 -13.66
CA ARG A 431 17.24 -17.97 -12.41
C ARG A 431 17.50 -16.72 -11.57
N LEU A 432 17.99 -15.64 -12.19
CA LEU A 432 18.18 -14.36 -11.50
C LEU A 432 16.88 -13.87 -10.87
N LYS A 433 15.77 -13.90 -11.59
CA LYS A 433 14.46 -13.47 -11.06
C LYS A 433 13.94 -14.39 -9.93
N GLN A 434 14.26 -15.66 -9.95
CA GLN A 434 13.98 -16.59 -8.83
C GLN A 434 14.78 -16.21 -7.58
N PHE A 435 16.06 -15.87 -7.71
CA PHE A 435 16.86 -15.36 -6.60
C PHE A 435 16.33 -14.03 -6.07
N VAL A 436 15.95 -13.10 -6.94
CA VAL A 436 15.33 -11.82 -6.55
C VAL A 436 14.04 -12.06 -5.76
N HIS A 437 13.22 -13.03 -6.19
CA HIS A 437 12.03 -13.43 -5.45
C HIS A 437 12.38 -14.00 -4.07
N PHE A 438 13.33 -14.95 -4.01
CA PHE A 438 13.76 -15.60 -2.78
C PHE A 438 14.21 -14.57 -1.72
N VAL A 439 15.03 -13.59 -2.10
CA VAL A 439 15.53 -12.57 -1.15
C VAL A 439 14.54 -11.45 -0.86
N SER A 440 13.42 -11.40 -1.56
CA SER A 440 12.45 -10.29 -1.47
C SER A 440 11.84 -10.16 -0.06
N LYS A 441 11.30 -8.97 0.23
CA LYS A 441 10.65 -8.65 1.51
C LYS A 441 9.48 -9.59 1.86
N LYS A 442 8.80 -10.17 0.85
CA LYS A 442 7.68 -11.10 1.05
C LYS A 442 8.15 -12.53 1.32
N ALA A 443 9.35 -12.89 0.91
CA ALA A 443 9.98 -14.19 1.09
C ALA A 443 11.00 -14.14 2.24
N MET A 444 12.28 -14.40 1.99
CA MET A 444 13.31 -14.48 3.06
C MET A 444 13.74 -13.11 3.61
N ASN A 445 13.38 -12.00 2.97
CA ASN A 445 13.65 -10.61 3.39
C ASN A 445 15.13 -10.33 3.66
N ILE A 446 15.99 -10.62 2.69
CA ILE A 446 17.43 -10.38 2.80
C ILE A 446 17.76 -9.01 2.21
N GLU A 447 17.87 -8.00 3.06
CA GLU A 447 18.23 -6.65 2.62
C GLU A 447 19.68 -6.59 2.14
N GLY A 448 19.92 -5.83 1.07
CA GLY A 448 21.26 -5.67 0.49
C GLY A 448 21.55 -6.57 -0.71
N LEU A 449 20.76 -7.60 -0.98
CA LEU A 449 20.82 -8.40 -2.20
C LEU A 449 19.86 -7.84 -3.26
N SER A 450 20.21 -6.70 -3.86
CA SER A 450 19.47 -6.18 -5.02
C SER A 450 19.69 -7.07 -6.25
N GLU A 451 18.84 -6.92 -7.28
CA GLU A 451 18.98 -7.64 -8.55
C GLU A 451 20.39 -7.48 -9.15
N GLY A 452 20.92 -6.24 -9.22
CA GLY A 452 22.26 -6.01 -9.71
C GLY A 452 23.37 -6.58 -8.81
N THR A 453 23.13 -6.73 -7.51
CA THR A 453 24.07 -7.42 -6.62
C THR A 453 24.06 -8.92 -6.88
N LEU A 454 22.88 -9.53 -6.97
CA LEU A 454 22.72 -10.95 -7.30
C LEU A 454 23.35 -11.29 -8.65
N GLU A 455 23.12 -10.48 -9.67
CA GLU A 455 23.72 -10.64 -10.99
C GLU A 455 25.25 -10.68 -10.93
N LYS A 456 25.86 -9.75 -10.17
CA LYS A 456 27.31 -9.73 -9.95
C LYS A 456 27.83 -10.98 -9.23
N LEU A 457 27.10 -11.49 -8.24
CA LEU A 457 27.52 -12.66 -7.46
C LEU A 457 27.32 -13.96 -8.25
N ILE A 458 26.22 -14.09 -8.98
CA ILE A 458 25.94 -15.22 -9.88
C ILE A 458 26.96 -15.25 -11.02
N GLY A 459 27.23 -14.10 -11.66
CA GLY A 459 28.20 -13.99 -12.75
C GLY A 459 29.65 -14.31 -12.35
N ARG A 460 29.98 -14.27 -11.03
CA ARG A 460 31.27 -14.72 -10.48
C ARG A 460 31.28 -16.21 -10.09
N GLY A 461 30.14 -16.88 -10.22
CA GLY A 461 30.01 -18.28 -9.82
C GLY A 461 29.99 -18.49 -8.29
N TRP A 462 29.63 -17.46 -7.51
CA TRP A 462 29.56 -17.59 -6.04
C TRP A 462 28.16 -17.97 -5.55
N ILE A 463 27.15 -17.83 -6.40
CA ILE A 463 25.76 -18.25 -6.12
C ILE A 463 25.28 -19.13 -7.28
N HIS A 464 25.03 -20.40 -6.99
CA HIS A 464 24.41 -21.38 -7.89
C HIS A 464 23.09 -21.91 -7.35
N SER A 465 22.89 -21.86 -6.03
CA SER A 465 21.71 -22.32 -5.32
C SER A 465 21.33 -21.32 -4.21
N TYR A 466 20.12 -21.43 -3.66
CA TYR A 466 19.73 -20.61 -2.51
C TYR A 466 20.63 -20.83 -1.28
N LEU A 467 21.20 -22.02 -1.14
CA LEU A 467 22.12 -22.36 -0.06
C LEU A 467 23.41 -21.56 -0.08
N ASP A 468 23.88 -21.21 -1.29
CA ASP A 468 25.14 -20.47 -1.44
C ASP A 468 25.03 -19.04 -0.89
N ILE A 469 23.82 -18.47 -0.85
CA ILE A 469 23.57 -17.19 -0.18
C ILE A 469 24.01 -17.25 1.28
N TYR A 470 23.75 -18.36 1.96
CA TYR A 470 24.09 -18.56 3.37
C TYR A 470 25.54 -18.96 3.61
N ARG A 471 26.32 -19.11 2.52
CA ARG A 471 27.75 -19.43 2.52
C ARG A 471 28.63 -18.33 1.91
N LEU A 472 28.05 -17.14 1.67
CA LEU A 472 28.76 -16.00 1.06
C LEU A 472 29.92 -15.47 1.92
N ASP A 473 30.02 -15.84 3.19
CA ASP A 473 31.16 -15.54 4.06
C ASP A 473 32.48 -16.10 3.51
N GLN A 474 32.43 -17.18 2.75
CA GLN A 474 33.60 -17.76 2.06
C GLN A 474 34.21 -16.81 1.03
N HIS A 475 33.41 -15.89 0.50
CA HIS A 475 33.80 -14.87 -0.50
C HIS A 475 33.88 -13.45 0.08
N ARG A 476 33.90 -13.31 1.42
CA ARG A 476 33.89 -12.01 2.10
C ARG A 476 34.97 -11.05 1.57
N ASN A 477 36.21 -11.53 1.44
CA ASN A 477 37.35 -10.70 1.06
C ASN A 477 37.24 -10.15 -0.38
N GLU A 478 36.64 -10.92 -1.26
CA GLU A 478 36.38 -10.55 -2.65
C GLU A 478 35.18 -9.59 -2.74
N ILE A 479 34.11 -9.87 -1.99
CA ILE A 479 32.89 -9.05 -1.98
C ILE A 479 33.18 -7.63 -1.46
N ILE A 480 33.98 -7.49 -0.42
CA ILE A 480 34.34 -6.18 0.14
C ILE A 480 35.09 -5.30 -0.88
N ARG A 481 35.81 -5.92 -1.83
CA ARG A 481 36.57 -5.24 -2.87
C ARG A 481 35.74 -4.93 -4.13
N MET A 482 34.50 -5.38 -4.19
CA MET A 482 33.61 -5.09 -5.31
C MET A 482 33.20 -3.62 -5.30
N ASP A 483 32.98 -3.07 -6.48
CA ASP A 483 32.45 -1.73 -6.64
C ASP A 483 31.06 -1.60 -5.99
N GLY A 484 30.90 -0.61 -5.12
CA GLY A 484 29.71 -0.40 -4.31
C GLY A 484 29.67 -1.18 -2.99
N PHE A 485 30.70 -2.00 -2.68
CA PHE A 485 30.86 -2.72 -1.41
C PHE A 485 32.03 -2.18 -0.59
N GLY A 486 32.02 -2.48 0.69
CA GLY A 486 33.03 -2.19 1.69
C GLY A 486 32.68 -2.94 2.98
N GLU A 487 33.51 -2.82 4.02
CA GLU A 487 33.29 -3.52 5.30
C GLU A 487 31.88 -3.30 5.88
N LYS A 488 31.41 -2.05 5.89
CA LYS A 488 30.10 -1.71 6.49
C LYS A 488 28.93 -2.28 5.70
N SER A 489 29.00 -2.25 4.37
CA SER A 489 27.93 -2.81 3.51
C SER A 489 27.93 -4.33 3.54
N TRP A 490 29.10 -4.95 3.59
CA TRP A 490 29.24 -6.38 3.82
C TRP A 490 28.63 -6.80 5.16
N GLN A 491 28.99 -6.11 6.26
CA GLN A 491 28.46 -6.46 7.57
C GLN A 491 26.93 -6.39 7.63
N ARG A 492 26.35 -5.33 7.06
CA ARG A 492 24.87 -5.19 6.97
C ARG A 492 24.23 -6.32 6.16
N LEU A 493 24.84 -6.67 5.02
CA LEU A 493 24.36 -7.77 4.19
C LEU A 493 24.44 -9.09 4.93
N TRP A 494 25.59 -9.36 5.58
CA TRP A 494 25.77 -10.61 6.32
C TRP A 494 24.83 -10.73 7.52
N ASP A 495 24.61 -9.64 8.25
CA ASP A 495 23.64 -9.60 9.35
C ASP A 495 22.22 -9.88 8.83
N ALA A 496 21.83 -9.31 7.69
CA ALA A 496 20.54 -9.57 7.06
C ALA A 496 20.40 -11.04 6.62
N ILE A 497 21.45 -11.66 6.07
CA ILE A 497 21.49 -13.08 5.72
C ILE A 497 21.32 -13.94 6.98
N GLN A 498 22.05 -13.65 8.06
CA GLN A 498 21.94 -14.41 9.30
C GLN A 498 20.56 -14.24 9.96
N GLN A 499 20.00 -13.04 9.94
CA GLN A 499 18.67 -12.78 10.46
C GLN A 499 17.58 -13.52 9.67
N SER A 500 17.73 -13.68 8.36
CA SER A 500 16.76 -14.40 7.51
C SER A 500 16.66 -15.90 7.82
N ARG A 501 17.65 -16.48 8.54
CA ARG A 501 17.56 -17.86 9.02
C ARG A 501 16.41 -18.07 10.02
N SER A 502 15.96 -17.02 10.69
CA SER A 502 14.78 -17.05 11.54
C SER A 502 13.59 -16.50 10.74
N THR A 503 12.74 -17.38 10.26
CA THR A 503 11.63 -17.07 9.36
C THR A 503 10.34 -17.77 9.78
N THR A 504 9.21 -17.45 9.13
CA THR A 504 7.91 -18.10 9.38
C THR A 504 7.62 -19.12 8.29
N PHE A 505 6.68 -20.02 8.56
CA PHE A 505 6.17 -20.99 7.60
C PHE A 505 5.76 -20.33 6.28
N GLU A 506 4.94 -19.24 6.36
CA GLU A 506 4.40 -18.59 5.19
C GLU A 506 5.52 -18.00 4.31
N ARG A 507 6.50 -17.35 4.93
CA ARG A 507 7.63 -16.76 4.21
C ARG A 507 8.51 -17.83 3.56
N TYR A 508 8.73 -18.93 4.25
CA TYR A 508 9.49 -20.06 3.72
C TYR A 508 8.80 -20.65 2.50
N VAL A 509 7.49 -20.94 2.59
CA VAL A 509 6.68 -21.47 1.48
C VAL A 509 6.65 -20.52 0.29
N ILE A 510 6.52 -19.21 0.53
CA ILE A 510 6.57 -18.18 -0.53
C ILE A 510 7.97 -18.18 -1.20
N ALA A 511 9.04 -18.32 -0.41
CA ALA A 511 10.41 -18.32 -0.93
C ALA A 511 10.71 -19.50 -1.87
N MET A 512 10.01 -20.62 -1.71
CA MET A 512 10.14 -21.80 -2.59
C MET A 512 9.55 -21.60 -3.99
N ASP A 513 8.84 -20.51 -4.22
CA ASP A 513 8.27 -20.13 -5.52
C ASP A 513 7.38 -21.23 -6.15
N ILE A 514 6.58 -21.91 -5.31
CA ILE A 514 5.56 -22.85 -5.80
C ILE A 514 4.53 -22.05 -6.62
N PRO A 515 4.24 -22.43 -7.88
CA PRO A 515 3.36 -21.66 -8.74
C PRO A 515 1.99 -21.41 -8.10
N MET A 516 1.52 -20.15 -8.12
CA MET A 516 0.28 -19.64 -7.51
C MET A 516 0.23 -19.71 -5.97
N VAL A 517 1.21 -20.25 -5.27
CA VAL A 517 1.27 -20.20 -3.81
C VAL A 517 1.86 -18.85 -3.37
N GLY A 518 0.98 -17.86 -3.24
CA GLY A 518 1.31 -16.52 -2.74
C GLY A 518 0.95 -16.35 -1.26
N ASN A 519 0.87 -15.09 -0.82
CA ASN A 519 0.64 -14.73 0.59
C ASN A 519 -0.70 -15.28 1.15
N THR A 520 -1.76 -15.33 0.36
CA THR A 520 -3.07 -15.86 0.81
C THR A 520 -3.00 -17.36 0.97
N ALA A 521 -2.52 -18.08 -0.06
CA ALA A 521 -2.41 -19.53 -0.02
C ALA A 521 -1.45 -20.02 1.08
N SER A 522 -0.29 -19.38 1.27
CA SER A 522 0.66 -19.76 2.31
C SER A 522 0.09 -19.60 3.72
N LYS A 523 -0.77 -18.59 3.97
CA LYS A 523 -1.47 -18.43 5.25
C LYS A 523 -2.50 -19.53 5.51
N VAL A 524 -3.21 -19.97 4.46
CA VAL A 524 -4.16 -21.09 4.57
C VAL A 524 -3.40 -22.38 4.89
N LEU A 525 -2.31 -22.65 4.17
CA LEU A 525 -1.42 -23.80 4.43
C LEU A 525 -0.82 -23.75 5.84
N CYS A 526 -0.37 -22.59 6.30
CA CYS A 526 0.16 -22.42 7.65
C CYS A 526 -0.85 -22.80 8.74
N ARG A 527 -2.11 -22.41 8.57
CA ARG A 527 -3.18 -22.76 9.53
C ARG A 527 -3.50 -24.25 9.50
N GLU A 528 -3.61 -24.83 8.31
CA GLU A 528 -3.93 -26.25 8.12
C GLU A 528 -2.87 -27.17 8.71
N PHE A 529 -1.59 -26.84 8.48
CA PHE A 529 -0.44 -27.64 8.92
C PHE A 529 0.27 -27.05 10.14
N HIS A 530 -0.43 -26.25 10.95
CA HIS A 530 0.02 -25.72 12.24
C HIS A 530 1.41 -25.03 12.20
N GLY A 531 1.77 -24.44 11.04
CA GLY A 531 3.09 -23.87 10.82
C GLY A 531 4.23 -24.87 10.73
N SER A 532 3.93 -26.16 10.59
CA SER A 532 4.91 -27.24 10.47
C SER A 532 5.22 -27.53 9.00
N LEU A 533 6.46 -27.26 8.58
CA LEU A 533 6.93 -27.60 7.23
C LEU A 533 6.95 -29.11 6.99
N ASP A 534 7.22 -29.90 8.03
CA ASP A 534 7.23 -31.36 7.95
C ASP A 534 5.82 -31.92 7.73
N GLU A 535 4.81 -31.43 8.49
CA GLU A 535 3.43 -31.85 8.30
C GLU A 535 2.92 -31.51 6.90
N PHE A 536 3.27 -30.32 6.38
CA PHE A 536 2.90 -29.93 5.02
C PHE A 536 3.55 -30.82 3.97
N ARG A 537 4.86 -31.07 4.06
CA ARG A 537 5.59 -31.98 3.18
C ARG A 537 4.98 -33.38 3.23
N ASP A 538 4.78 -33.93 4.43
CA ASP A 538 4.27 -35.28 4.63
C ASP A 538 2.84 -35.41 4.10
N ALA A 539 2.02 -34.37 4.20
CA ALA A 539 0.69 -34.30 3.60
C ALA A 539 0.74 -34.36 2.07
N VAL A 540 1.69 -33.65 1.43
CA VAL A 540 1.88 -33.72 -0.03
C VAL A 540 2.16 -35.14 -0.47
N TYR A 541 3.12 -35.84 0.18
CA TYR A 541 3.47 -37.23 -0.16
C TYR A 541 2.39 -38.23 0.29
N GLY A 542 1.62 -37.90 1.31
CA GLY A 542 0.48 -38.69 1.77
C GLY A 542 -0.75 -38.58 0.84
N GLY A 543 -0.68 -37.78 -0.22
CA GLY A 543 -1.78 -37.61 -1.17
C GLY A 543 -2.93 -36.75 -0.64
N TYR A 544 -2.64 -35.77 0.23
CA TYR A 544 -3.62 -34.85 0.75
C TYR A 544 -4.30 -34.05 -0.37
N ASP A 545 -5.62 -33.98 -0.32
CA ASP A 545 -6.41 -33.25 -1.30
C ASP A 545 -6.52 -31.76 -0.89
N PHE A 546 -5.64 -30.91 -1.45
CA PHE A 546 -5.63 -29.48 -1.18
C PHE A 546 -6.90 -28.75 -1.62
N ARG A 547 -7.73 -29.33 -2.51
CA ARG A 547 -8.99 -28.73 -3.00
C ARG A 547 -10.05 -28.55 -1.91
N GLN A 548 -9.89 -29.23 -0.78
CA GLN A 548 -10.77 -29.05 0.37
C GLN A 548 -10.47 -27.76 1.17
N LEU A 549 -9.33 -27.10 0.90
CA LEU A 549 -8.98 -25.85 1.54
C LEU A 549 -9.69 -24.65 0.88
N PRO A 550 -10.02 -23.59 1.65
CA PRO A 550 -10.63 -22.38 1.10
C PRO A 550 -9.77 -21.78 0.00
N ASP A 551 -10.38 -21.43 -1.14
CA ASP A 551 -9.76 -20.82 -2.32
C ASP A 551 -8.70 -21.69 -3.04
N PHE A 552 -8.65 -23.00 -2.75
CA PHE A 552 -7.79 -23.95 -3.44
C PHE A 552 -8.58 -24.73 -4.51
N GLY A 553 -8.29 -24.41 -5.76
CA GLY A 553 -8.81 -25.16 -6.91
C GLY A 553 -7.84 -26.24 -7.40
N GLU A 554 -8.24 -26.93 -8.48
CA GLU A 554 -7.46 -28.00 -9.09
C GLU A 554 -6.07 -27.56 -9.54
N THR A 555 -5.95 -26.36 -10.11
CA THR A 555 -4.67 -25.80 -10.56
C THR A 555 -3.66 -25.65 -9.42
N LEU A 556 -4.11 -25.14 -8.26
CA LEU A 556 -3.23 -24.94 -7.12
C LEU A 556 -2.83 -26.26 -6.48
N HIS A 557 -3.77 -27.22 -6.40
CA HIS A 557 -3.50 -28.60 -5.97
C HIS A 557 -2.42 -29.25 -6.84
N ASN A 558 -2.59 -29.21 -8.17
CA ASN A 558 -1.64 -29.80 -9.11
C ASN A 558 -0.26 -29.12 -9.03
N ASN A 559 -0.20 -27.81 -8.95
CA ASN A 559 1.05 -27.05 -8.82
C ASN A 559 1.86 -27.47 -7.59
N ILE A 560 1.20 -27.67 -6.44
CA ILE A 560 1.89 -28.14 -5.22
C ILE A 560 2.45 -29.55 -5.43
N GLN A 561 1.64 -30.47 -5.94
CA GLN A 561 2.06 -31.84 -6.20
C GLN A 561 3.22 -31.91 -7.21
N GLU A 562 3.10 -31.22 -8.33
CA GLU A 562 4.13 -31.18 -9.39
C GLU A 562 5.44 -30.55 -8.89
N TRP A 563 5.34 -29.54 -8.01
CA TRP A 563 6.53 -28.89 -7.47
C TRP A 563 7.35 -29.84 -6.59
N PHE A 564 6.70 -30.59 -5.69
CA PHE A 564 7.34 -31.56 -4.80
C PHE A 564 7.77 -32.85 -5.52
N ASN A 565 7.16 -33.20 -6.65
CA ASN A 565 7.56 -34.34 -7.46
C ASN A 565 8.90 -34.14 -8.19
N LYS A 566 9.41 -32.91 -8.25
CA LYS A 566 10.75 -32.63 -8.81
C LYS A 566 11.80 -32.84 -7.73
N GLU A 567 12.69 -33.82 -7.96
CA GLU A 567 13.77 -34.20 -7.02
C GLU A 567 14.61 -32.96 -6.62
N GLU A 568 14.93 -32.08 -7.58
CA GLU A 568 15.71 -30.87 -7.34
C GLU A 568 15.02 -29.95 -6.32
N ASN A 569 13.71 -29.77 -6.44
CA ASN A 569 12.93 -28.92 -5.54
C ASN A 569 12.86 -29.52 -4.13
N PHE A 570 12.69 -30.83 -4.06
CA PHE A 570 12.69 -31.55 -2.78
C PHE A 570 14.02 -31.42 -2.06
N CYS A 571 15.13 -31.63 -2.75
CA CYS A 571 16.48 -31.46 -2.17
C CYS A 571 16.66 -30.02 -1.64
N ILE A 572 16.27 -28.99 -2.41
CA ILE A 572 16.33 -27.58 -1.99
C ILE A 572 15.48 -27.35 -0.74
N TRP A 573 14.26 -27.90 -0.70
CA TRP A 573 13.36 -27.79 0.45
C TRP A 573 14.02 -28.36 1.72
N GLU A 574 14.49 -29.59 1.68
CA GLU A 574 15.10 -30.25 2.84
C GLU A 574 16.38 -29.57 3.32
N GLU A 575 17.29 -29.25 2.41
CA GLU A 575 18.58 -28.63 2.76
C GLU A 575 18.41 -27.23 3.35
N LEU A 576 17.48 -26.43 2.79
CA LEU A 576 17.17 -25.11 3.35
C LEU A 576 16.47 -25.22 4.70
N GLN A 577 15.51 -26.13 4.84
CA GLN A 577 14.79 -26.33 6.10
C GLN A 577 15.76 -26.65 7.25
N MET A 578 16.79 -27.47 7.02
CA MET A 578 17.82 -27.80 8.01
C MET A 578 18.62 -26.57 8.48
N MET A 579 18.70 -25.52 7.65
CA MET A 579 19.45 -24.30 7.96
C MET A 579 18.58 -23.22 8.60
N MET A 580 17.24 -23.37 8.58
CA MET A 580 16.29 -22.36 9.02
C MET A 580 15.76 -22.68 10.41
N ASN A 581 15.53 -21.61 11.17
CA ASN A 581 14.77 -21.64 12.40
C ASN A 581 13.34 -21.16 12.09
N ILE A 582 12.43 -22.11 11.84
CA ILE A 582 11.04 -21.78 11.55
C ILE A 582 10.35 -21.39 12.85
N GLN A 583 10.00 -20.12 12.95
CA GLN A 583 9.20 -19.61 14.05
C GLN A 583 7.82 -20.25 13.95
N LYS A 584 7.49 -21.09 14.94
CA LYS A 584 6.13 -21.60 15.05
C LYS A 584 5.18 -20.39 15.12
N PRO A 585 4.04 -20.43 14.42
CA PRO A 585 2.97 -19.51 14.75
C PRO A 585 2.84 -19.54 16.28
N VAL A 586 2.63 -18.39 16.91
CA VAL A 586 2.29 -18.39 18.33
C VAL A 586 0.95 -19.10 18.41
N GLU A 587 0.99 -20.43 18.31
CA GLU A 587 -0.11 -21.24 18.73
C GLU A 587 -0.22 -21.01 20.23
N ALA A 588 -1.31 -20.42 20.59
CA ALA A 588 -1.81 -20.65 21.91
C ALA A 588 -1.75 -22.17 22.14
N ASP A 589 -0.92 -22.56 23.06
CA ASP A 589 -0.79 -23.93 23.55
C ASP A 589 -2.19 -24.47 23.95
N ASN A 590 -2.93 -24.96 22.94
CA ASN A 590 -4.30 -25.49 23.12
C ASN A 590 -4.31 -26.80 23.91
N GLN A 591 -3.14 -27.34 24.28
CA GLN A 591 -3.09 -28.60 25.01
C GLN A 591 -2.87 -28.44 26.51
N THR A 592 -2.49 -27.28 27.03
CA THR A 592 -2.28 -27.07 28.46
C THR A 592 -3.37 -26.24 29.15
N ILE A 593 -4.22 -25.52 28.42
CA ILE A 593 -5.23 -24.59 29.00
C ILE A 593 -6.67 -25.15 28.93
N ASN A 594 -6.89 -26.30 28.32
CA ASN A 594 -8.24 -26.86 28.10
C ASN A 594 -8.86 -27.57 29.34
N ARG A 595 -8.40 -27.27 30.53
CA ARG A 595 -9.06 -27.74 31.78
C ARG A 595 -9.59 -26.55 32.56
N GLY A 596 -10.80 -26.08 32.19
CA GLY A 596 -11.58 -25.17 33.03
C GLY A 596 -11.49 -23.69 32.73
N ASN A 597 -11.11 -23.28 31.51
CA ASN A 597 -11.06 -21.88 31.11
C ASN A 597 -12.49 -21.34 30.86
N SER A 598 -12.87 -20.29 31.61
CA SER A 598 -14.17 -19.63 31.50
C SER A 598 -14.43 -18.90 30.18
N PHE A 599 -13.45 -18.77 29.30
CA PHE A 599 -13.52 -17.95 28.10
C PHE A 599 -13.67 -18.74 26.77
N SER A 600 -13.54 -20.06 26.80
CA SER A 600 -13.69 -20.88 25.58
C SER A 600 -15.04 -20.66 24.90
N GLY A 601 -15.05 -20.34 23.61
CA GLY A 601 -16.22 -20.04 22.79
C GLY A 601 -16.88 -18.69 23.07
N LYS A 602 -16.30 -17.84 23.95
CA LYS A 602 -16.79 -16.51 24.28
C LYS A 602 -16.26 -15.42 23.37
N THR A 603 -17.04 -14.39 23.10
CA THR A 603 -16.60 -13.20 22.38
C THR A 603 -16.15 -12.14 23.38
N ILE A 604 -14.85 -11.78 23.33
CA ILE A 604 -14.23 -10.83 24.24
C ILE A 604 -13.76 -9.61 23.45
N VAL A 605 -14.10 -8.42 23.94
CA VAL A 605 -13.64 -7.15 23.35
C VAL A 605 -12.69 -6.47 24.32
N VAL A 606 -11.58 -5.92 23.82
CA VAL A 606 -10.61 -5.14 24.62
C VAL A 606 -10.75 -3.66 24.32
N THR A 607 -10.73 -2.84 25.36
CA THR A 607 -10.73 -1.37 25.26
C THR A 607 -9.72 -0.76 26.21
N GLY A 608 -9.08 0.34 25.83
CA GLY A 608 -8.02 0.98 26.63
C GLY A 608 -6.68 0.28 26.52
N LYS A 609 -5.68 0.79 27.26
CA LYS A 609 -4.32 0.23 27.32
C LYS A 609 -4.26 -0.85 28.41
N VAL A 610 -3.80 -2.03 28.05
CA VAL A 610 -3.66 -3.18 28.98
C VAL A 610 -2.17 -3.52 29.05
N GLU A 611 -1.45 -2.97 30.03
CA GLU A 611 -0.03 -3.29 30.22
C GLU A 611 0.14 -4.69 30.83
N PRO A 612 1.24 -5.43 30.44
CA PRO A 612 2.31 -5.03 29.52
C PRO A 612 2.01 -5.35 28.04
N TYR A 613 0.80 -5.77 27.70
CA TYR A 613 0.42 -6.28 26.38
C TYR A 613 0.01 -5.17 25.42
N THR A 614 0.47 -5.25 24.18
CA THR A 614 -0.12 -4.52 23.06
C THR A 614 -1.51 -5.08 22.72
N ARG A 615 -2.27 -4.35 21.91
CA ARG A 615 -3.62 -4.79 21.50
C ARG A 615 -3.59 -6.10 20.70
N ASP A 616 -2.58 -6.29 19.86
CA ASP A 616 -2.44 -7.49 19.04
C ASP A 616 -2.02 -8.69 19.91
N GLU A 617 -1.17 -8.48 20.90
CA GLU A 617 -0.82 -9.49 21.89
C GLU A 617 -2.03 -9.87 22.75
N MET A 618 -2.87 -8.90 23.14
CA MET A 618 -4.12 -9.18 23.85
C MET A 618 -5.12 -9.95 22.99
N ASN A 619 -5.27 -9.60 21.70
CA ASN A 619 -6.12 -10.34 20.77
C ASN A 619 -5.60 -11.78 20.56
N SER A 620 -4.28 -11.95 20.47
CA SER A 620 -3.62 -13.25 20.37
C SER A 620 -3.83 -14.06 21.66
N LEU A 621 -3.72 -13.44 22.82
CA LEU A 621 -4.01 -14.07 24.11
C LEU A 621 -5.47 -14.52 24.20
N ILE A 622 -6.42 -13.68 23.81
CA ILE A 622 -7.85 -14.03 23.78
C ILE A 622 -8.10 -15.23 22.84
N ALA A 623 -7.52 -15.22 21.68
CA ALA A 623 -7.61 -16.34 20.73
C ALA A 623 -7.00 -17.63 21.33
N SER A 624 -5.90 -17.51 22.09
CA SER A 624 -5.24 -18.62 22.77
C SER A 624 -6.09 -19.27 23.86
N LEU A 625 -7.00 -18.51 24.45
CA LEU A 625 -7.97 -18.99 25.43
C LEU A 625 -9.18 -19.66 24.77
N GLY A 626 -9.18 -19.86 23.45
CA GLY A 626 -10.30 -20.41 22.70
C GLY A 626 -11.49 -19.44 22.59
N ALA A 627 -11.26 -18.15 22.83
CA ALA A 627 -12.24 -17.08 22.72
C ALA A 627 -12.10 -16.32 21.39
N VAL A 628 -13.14 -15.63 20.96
CA VAL A 628 -13.14 -14.78 19.78
C VAL A 628 -12.82 -13.34 20.19
N ALA A 629 -11.72 -12.78 19.69
CA ALA A 629 -11.39 -11.38 19.88
C ALA A 629 -12.30 -10.49 19.02
N GLY A 630 -13.22 -9.75 19.67
CA GLY A 630 -14.14 -8.84 19.00
C GLY A 630 -13.56 -7.44 18.81
N SER A 631 -13.79 -6.86 17.65
CA SER A 631 -13.37 -5.47 17.36
C SER A 631 -14.33 -4.41 17.91
N SER A 632 -15.60 -4.76 18.15
CA SER A 632 -16.65 -3.86 18.64
C SER A 632 -17.56 -4.55 19.63
N VAL A 633 -18.11 -3.77 20.58
CA VAL A 633 -19.09 -4.26 21.56
C VAL A 633 -20.47 -4.38 20.90
N THR A 634 -21.03 -5.58 20.92
CA THR A 634 -22.35 -5.92 20.37
C THR A 634 -23.12 -6.80 21.36
N ARG A 635 -24.40 -7.09 21.11
CA ARG A 635 -25.18 -8.03 21.92
C ARG A 635 -24.63 -9.46 21.95
N LYS A 636 -23.67 -9.79 21.07
CA LYS A 636 -22.96 -11.06 21.02
C LYS A 636 -21.63 -11.04 21.79
N THR A 637 -21.27 -9.91 22.39
CA THR A 637 -20.07 -9.77 23.22
C THR A 637 -20.36 -10.32 24.62
N ASP A 638 -19.57 -11.27 25.06
CA ASP A 638 -19.73 -11.89 26.40
C ASP A 638 -18.98 -11.10 27.49
N TYR A 639 -17.83 -10.53 27.16
CA TYR A 639 -17.01 -9.75 28.10
C TYR A 639 -16.33 -8.56 27.43
N LEU A 640 -16.19 -7.48 28.19
CA LEU A 640 -15.31 -6.35 27.81
C LEU A 640 -14.13 -6.28 28.78
N VAL A 641 -12.91 -6.42 28.28
CA VAL A 641 -11.70 -6.14 29.06
C VAL A 641 -11.37 -4.65 28.94
N CYS A 642 -11.34 -3.97 30.10
CA CYS A 642 -11.26 -2.54 30.19
C CYS A 642 -9.93 -2.10 30.82
N GLY A 643 -8.94 -1.74 30.01
CA GLY A 643 -7.68 -1.16 30.45
C GLY A 643 -7.76 0.35 30.70
N GLU A 644 -6.59 0.99 30.90
CA GLU A 644 -6.51 2.42 31.14
C GLU A 644 -6.99 3.23 29.94
N LYS A 645 -7.66 4.37 30.19
CA LYS A 645 -8.22 5.28 29.19
C LYS A 645 -9.21 4.58 28.24
N ALA A 646 -10.11 3.77 28.81
CA ALA A 646 -11.18 3.13 28.09
C ALA A 646 -12.12 4.15 27.44
N GLY A 647 -12.41 3.98 26.13
CA GLY A 647 -13.28 4.86 25.35
C GLY A 647 -14.74 4.39 25.30
N SER A 648 -15.48 4.79 24.27
CA SER A 648 -16.92 4.54 24.03
C SER A 648 -17.38 3.08 24.14
N LYS A 649 -16.48 2.11 24.01
CA LYS A 649 -16.80 0.68 24.19
C LYS A 649 -17.24 0.34 25.60
N LEU A 650 -16.72 1.05 26.61
CA LEU A 650 -17.12 0.86 28.01
C LEU A 650 -18.56 1.34 28.23
N SER A 651 -18.92 2.50 27.71
CA SER A 651 -20.29 3.03 27.78
C SER A 651 -21.28 2.08 27.11
N LYS A 652 -20.90 1.58 25.92
CA LYS A 652 -21.73 0.65 25.15
C LYS A 652 -21.86 -0.72 25.80
N ALA A 653 -20.83 -1.21 26.49
CA ALA A 653 -20.90 -2.45 27.25
C ALA A 653 -21.87 -2.31 28.43
N ARG A 654 -21.84 -1.18 29.14
CA ARG A 654 -22.77 -0.86 30.20
C ARG A 654 -24.22 -0.73 29.74
N GLU A 655 -24.42 -0.10 28.57
CA GLU A 655 -25.74 0.04 27.92
C GLU A 655 -26.34 -1.31 27.52
N LEU A 656 -25.48 -2.26 27.14
CA LEU A 656 -25.88 -3.61 26.73
C LEU A 656 -25.80 -4.66 27.86
N ASP A 657 -25.58 -4.23 29.11
CA ASP A 657 -25.38 -5.09 30.29
C ASP A 657 -24.29 -6.16 30.10
N ILE A 658 -23.23 -5.85 29.37
CA ILE A 658 -22.11 -6.75 29.13
C ILE A 658 -21.13 -6.66 30.30
N PRO A 659 -20.74 -7.81 30.91
CA PRO A 659 -19.77 -7.84 31.98
C PRO A 659 -18.44 -7.17 31.57
N VAL A 660 -17.97 -6.22 32.39
CA VAL A 660 -16.72 -5.49 32.19
C VAL A 660 -15.70 -6.04 33.18
N LEU A 661 -14.58 -6.52 32.68
CA LEU A 661 -13.46 -7.04 33.45
C LEU A 661 -12.31 -6.04 33.45
N THR A 662 -11.64 -5.85 34.58
CA THR A 662 -10.33 -5.20 34.61
C THR A 662 -9.26 -6.13 33.98
N PRO A 663 -8.10 -5.62 33.58
CA PRO A 663 -7.01 -6.47 33.10
C PRO A 663 -6.62 -7.56 34.09
N GLU A 664 -6.55 -7.22 35.39
CA GLU A 664 -6.19 -8.14 36.46
C GLU A 664 -7.24 -9.25 36.64
N GLU A 665 -8.53 -8.90 36.53
CA GLU A 665 -9.63 -9.87 36.58
C GLU A 665 -9.59 -10.80 35.37
N PHE A 666 -9.34 -10.25 34.20
CA PHE A 666 -9.18 -11.03 32.97
C PHE A 666 -8.01 -12.01 33.06
N PHE A 667 -6.80 -11.55 33.46
CA PHE A 667 -5.62 -12.40 33.57
C PHE A 667 -5.79 -13.49 34.63
N ARG A 668 -6.42 -13.16 35.78
CA ARG A 668 -6.75 -14.13 36.82
C ARG A 668 -7.72 -15.20 36.33
N MET A 669 -8.79 -14.82 35.61
CA MET A 669 -9.76 -15.74 35.02
C MET A 669 -9.15 -16.56 33.86
N ALA A 670 -8.20 -16.00 33.17
CA ALA A 670 -7.45 -16.64 32.08
C ALA A 670 -6.36 -17.61 32.59
N GLY A 671 -6.05 -17.56 33.89
CA GLY A 671 -4.94 -18.37 34.44
C GLY A 671 -3.56 -17.90 33.97
N VAL A 672 -3.44 -16.67 33.54
CA VAL A 672 -2.21 -16.00 33.06
C VAL A 672 -1.86 -14.95 34.12
N ALA A 673 -1.31 -15.37 35.24
CA ALA A 673 -0.89 -14.48 36.32
C ALA A 673 0.65 -14.48 36.45
#